data_abe62c8edfc09c1cc47989167a94f8fc
#
_entry.id   abe62c8edfc09c1cc47989167a94f8fc
#
_cell.length_a   1.000
_cell.length_b   1.000
_cell.length_c   1.000
_cell.angle_alpha   90.00
_cell.angle_beta   90.00
_cell.angle_gamma   90.00
#
_symmetry.space_group_name_H-M   'P 1'
#
loop_
_entity.id
_entity.type
_entity.pdbx_description
1 polymer ?
#
loop_
_entity_poly.entity_id
_entity_poly.type
_entity_poly.pdbx_seq_one_letter_code
_entity_poly.pdbx_strand_id
1 'polypeptide(L)'
;MFNIFQDLLLPISHIPSLMLRRMGYPLTEDKQKAGRWQKKPKAKAGARSPGSKDLSSPLQNNTQERRRKLRGLRRGICFLLAFLLSLVMGVDWATDLPVAATNNPIITVTFPLSTEGAKIVDATGKLVILRGVNWFGIETEMHAPHGLWKRDYKEMLAQMKALGYNMIRLPYAVKSLRSPEVTGIDYSIGANAELEGKSPLQVMDMIIQEADRQGLMILLDSHRLNDERIPELWYGDGFTEADWIDTWKVLARRYKNQLNVIGADLKNEPHGRASWGTGDLETDWRLAAERAGNAILEINPDWLMVVEGVENNVPGQQLEIHWMGANLEGVGRFPVRLSRPNKVVYSPHEYGSGVFDQPWFSEPSFPQNLTRRWEIGWNYIATKGIAPVFIGEFGGRQVDSQSKEGVWQQKLVNFVQKEDLGFAYWSWNPNSDDTGGLLKDDWLTVQEPKQDLLQGVLIATRFAHKPAMAFIPDIKPSPSLGMNPTLKPRPRQPELKVTSTMRSDWQDGFCMSIEVINPTDQAVRDWQVQFQMNQATISQTWNGNFKTQGSEYVGKPLDWGRAIAPGKSRELGFCANKQGSDYQLRELSAVAVRSDAEFPPSVRIPTTPPQLKVMSNLQSDWQEGFCMSLAVINPTDNKVRDWQVQFQMNQAAINQSWNGNFQQKGSRYIVTPMDWGRVIEPGQKHDLGFCANKQGSDYQPQQLMASSR
;
A
#
# COMPACT_ATOMS: atom_id res chain seq x y z
N MET A 1 -46.62 27.41 -17.50
CA MET A 1 -45.30 27.45 -18.13
C MET A 1 -44.64 26.11 -17.84
N PHE A 2 -45.13 25.15 -18.59
CA PHE A 2 -44.59 23.79 -18.65
C PHE A 2 -43.84 23.65 -19.98
N ASN A 3 -42.85 22.77 -20.04
CA ASN A 3 -41.93 22.46 -21.14
C ASN A 3 -40.74 23.40 -21.31
N ILE A 4 -39.63 22.94 -20.78
CA ILE A 4 -38.25 22.86 -21.36
C ILE A 4 -37.37 22.22 -20.27
N PHE A 5 -37.35 20.90 -20.17
CA PHE A 5 -36.30 20.08 -19.51
C PHE A 5 -36.56 18.59 -19.81
N GLN A 6 -36.41 18.24 -21.08
CA GLN A 6 -36.22 16.88 -21.54
C GLN A 6 -35.27 17.00 -22.73
N ASP A 7 -34.00 16.71 -22.48
CA ASP A 7 -32.99 16.23 -23.44
C ASP A 7 -31.62 16.63 -22.89
N LEU A 8 -31.09 15.77 -22.04
CA LEU A 8 -29.64 15.61 -21.79
C LEU A 8 -29.45 14.47 -20.74
N LEU A 9 -29.90 13.27 -21.11
CA LEU A 9 -29.42 12.03 -20.52
C LEU A 9 -28.85 11.17 -21.66
N LEU A 10 -27.59 11.36 -21.95
CA LEU A 10 -26.82 10.37 -22.71
C LEU A 10 -26.18 9.38 -21.71
N PRO A 11 -26.29 8.06 -21.93
CA PRO A 11 -25.72 7.07 -21.05
C PRO A 11 -24.20 7.06 -21.20
N ILE A 12 -23.49 7.11 -20.09
CA ILE A 12 -22.05 6.86 -20.00
C ILE A 12 -21.83 5.36 -20.26
N SER A 13 -21.68 5.01 -21.51
CA SER A 13 -21.23 3.71 -21.94
C SER A 13 -20.33 3.90 -23.16
N HIS A 14 -19.05 4.22 -22.93
CA HIS A 14 -17.94 3.96 -23.85
C HIS A 14 -16.65 4.52 -23.20
N ILE A 15 -16.10 3.76 -22.26
CA ILE A 15 -14.66 3.79 -22.04
C ILE A 15 -14.07 2.96 -23.18
N PRO A 16 -13.19 3.50 -24.02
CA PRO A 16 -12.62 2.73 -25.12
C PRO A 16 -11.82 1.55 -24.54
N SER A 17 -12.10 0.36 -25.04
CA SER A 17 -11.39 -0.89 -24.73
C SER A 17 -9.85 -0.83 -24.95
N LEU A 18 -9.35 0.26 -25.50
CA LEU A 18 -7.91 0.54 -25.65
C LEU A 18 -7.20 0.87 -24.33
N MET A 19 -7.92 1.42 -23.35
CA MET A 19 -7.32 1.78 -22.06
C MET A 19 -6.94 0.54 -21.24
N LEU A 20 -7.76 -0.52 -21.31
CA LEU A 20 -7.52 -1.80 -20.62
C LEU A 20 -6.36 -2.62 -21.23
N ARG A 21 -6.12 -2.50 -22.56
CA ARG A 21 -5.00 -3.18 -23.22
C ARG A 21 -3.63 -2.60 -22.88
N ARG A 22 -3.56 -1.32 -22.49
CA ARG A 22 -2.29 -0.67 -22.14
C ARG A 22 -1.87 -0.83 -20.67
N MET A 23 -2.77 -1.34 -19.82
CA MET A 23 -2.49 -1.56 -18.40
C MET A 23 -2.10 -3.00 -18.04
N GLY A 24 -1.70 -3.83 -19.02
CA GLY A 24 -1.18 -5.17 -18.77
C GLY A 24 -2.22 -6.23 -18.38
N TYR A 25 -3.48 -6.13 -18.87
CA TYR A 25 -4.50 -7.16 -18.66
C TYR A 25 -4.50 -8.20 -19.78
N PRO A 26 -4.32 -9.50 -19.47
CA PRO A 26 -4.55 -10.57 -20.44
C PRO A 26 -6.06 -10.79 -20.63
N LEU A 27 -6.55 -10.52 -21.85
CA LEU A 27 -7.87 -11.00 -22.26
C LEU A 27 -7.73 -12.46 -22.69
N THR A 28 -8.43 -13.36 -22.03
CA THR A 28 -8.56 -14.76 -22.43
C THR A 28 -9.25 -14.84 -23.79
N GLU A 29 -8.50 -15.27 -24.79
CA GLU A 29 -9.06 -15.61 -26.11
C GLU A 29 -9.72 -16.97 -26.08
N ASP A 30 -11.01 -16.95 -26.37
CA ASP A 30 -11.79 -18.15 -26.66
C ASP A 30 -11.52 -18.59 -28.09
N LYS A 31 -11.10 -19.86 -28.27
CA LYS A 31 -10.78 -20.48 -29.57
C LYS A 31 -12.05 -20.84 -30.33
N GLN A 32 -12.25 -20.31 -31.51
CA GLN A 32 -12.86 -21.12 -32.60
C GLN A 32 -12.47 -20.64 -34.00
N LYS A 33 -11.72 -21.52 -34.67
CA LYS A 33 -11.71 -22.07 -36.03
C LYS A 33 -11.89 -21.20 -37.28
N ALA A 34 -10.87 -21.31 -38.08
CA ALA A 34 -10.83 -21.80 -39.49
C ALA A 34 -10.92 -20.77 -40.63
N GLY A 35 -9.96 -20.85 -41.55
CA GLY A 35 -10.12 -20.44 -42.92
C GLY A 35 -8.89 -19.90 -43.64
N ARG A 36 -8.02 -20.72 -44.03
CA ARG A 36 -7.12 -20.90 -45.21
C ARG A 36 -7.28 -19.90 -46.39
N TRP A 37 -6.15 -19.61 -47.05
CA TRP A 37 -5.77 -19.40 -48.46
C TRP A 37 -4.95 -18.11 -48.65
N GLN A 38 -3.75 -18.22 -49.01
CA GLN A 38 -2.87 -18.52 -50.15
C GLN A 38 -2.31 -17.27 -50.86
N LYS A 39 -0.96 -17.33 -50.95
CA LYS A 39 -0.04 -17.04 -52.09
C LYS A 39 0.11 -15.65 -52.71
N LYS A 40 1.41 -15.35 -52.73
CA LYS A 40 2.17 -14.40 -53.59
C LYS A 40 1.80 -14.45 -55.09
N PRO A 41 2.22 -13.47 -55.92
CA PRO A 41 3.52 -13.65 -56.58
C PRO A 41 4.39 -12.41 -56.81
N LYS A 42 5.62 -12.73 -57.23
CA LYS A 42 6.75 -11.93 -57.71
C LYS A 42 6.49 -11.32 -59.09
N ALA A 43 7.27 -10.29 -59.48
CA ALA A 43 8.13 -10.11 -60.66
C ALA A 43 8.24 -8.63 -61.03
N LYS A 44 9.25 -8.07 -61.51
CA LYS A 44 10.45 -8.15 -62.35
C LYS A 44 10.71 -6.73 -62.87
N ALA A 45 11.86 -6.14 -62.67
CA ALA A 45 12.97 -5.93 -63.62
C ALA A 45 12.73 -5.05 -64.86
N GLY A 46 13.66 -4.12 -65.13
CA GLY A 46 13.95 -3.46 -66.37
C GLY A 46 14.37 -1.98 -66.13
N ALA A 47 15.53 -1.53 -66.26
CA ALA A 47 16.68 -1.56 -67.14
C ALA A 47 16.89 -0.15 -67.81
N ARG A 48 18.16 0.30 -67.74
CA ARG A 48 18.97 1.16 -68.63
C ARG A 48 18.82 2.70 -68.59
N SER A 49 19.85 3.33 -68.10
CA SER A 49 21.05 4.12 -68.57
C SER A 49 20.89 5.01 -69.83
N PRO A 50 21.80 5.94 -70.19
CA PRO A 50 23.09 6.36 -69.61
C PRO A 50 23.39 7.88 -69.70
N GLY A 51 24.50 8.29 -69.07
CA GLY A 51 25.45 9.27 -69.64
C GLY A 51 25.54 10.64 -69.09
N SER A 52 26.60 11.00 -68.45
CA SER A 52 27.69 11.80 -68.97
C SER A 52 28.82 11.99 -67.95
N LYS A 53 29.99 11.95 -68.48
CA LYS A 53 31.28 12.11 -67.87
C LYS A 53 31.49 13.55 -67.38
N ASP A 54 32.16 13.75 -66.25
CA ASP A 54 33.32 14.63 -66.27
C ASP A 54 34.35 14.28 -65.16
N LEU A 55 35.58 14.41 -65.55
CA LEU A 55 36.82 14.10 -64.87
C LEU A 55 37.20 15.26 -63.90
N SER A 56 37.61 14.98 -62.68
CA SER A 56 38.77 15.60 -62.07
C SER A 56 39.31 14.73 -60.92
N SER A 57 40.61 14.55 -61.03
CA SER A 57 41.48 13.58 -60.39
C SER A 57 41.76 13.77 -58.88
N PRO A 58 42.36 12.71 -58.26
CA PRO A 58 42.50 12.57 -56.83
C PRO A 58 43.90 12.96 -56.33
N LEU A 59 43.99 13.72 -55.26
CA LEU A 59 45.24 13.85 -54.46
C LEU A 59 45.01 14.63 -53.15
N GLN A 60 44.28 14.07 -52.19
CA GLN A 60 44.37 14.60 -50.80
C GLN A 60 43.85 13.71 -49.67
N ASN A 61 43.62 12.39 -49.90
CA ASN A 61 43.05 11.54 -48.83
C ASN A 61 44.00 10.52 -48.15
N ASN A 62 45.34 10.58 -48.39
CA ASN A 62 46.25 9.55 -47.90
C ASN A 62 46.99 9.88 -46.61
N THR A 63 46.84 11.07 -46.04
CA THR A 63 47.56 11.49 -44.83
C THR A 63 46.74 11.34 -43.53
N GLN A 64 45.40 11.38 -43.61
CA GLN A 64 44.56 11.19 -42.41
C GLN A 64 44.38 9.71 -42.03
N GLU A 65 44.29 8.81 -42.98
CA GLU A 65 44.15 7.39 -42.74
C GLU A 65 45.44 6.73 -42.19
N ARG A 66 46.59 7.18 -42.62
CA ARG A 66 47.86 6.75 -42.00
C ARG A 66 48.04 7.23 -40.55
N ARG A 67 47.56 8.40 -40.20
CA ARG A 67 47.60 8.91 -38.81
C ARG A 67 46.60 8.20 -37.89
N ARG A 68 45.48 7.72 -38.39
CA ARG A 68 44.53 6.89 -37.62
C ARG A 68 45.05 5.48 -37.36
N LYS A 69 45.64 4.81 -38.34
CA LYS A 69 46.26 3.47 -38.17
C LYS A 69 47.47 3.46 -37.22
N LEU A 70 48.26 4.51 -37.24
CA LEU A 70 49.39 4.65 -36.30
C LEU A 70 49.00 4.97 -34.87
N ARG A 71 47.86 5.67 -34.66
CA ARG A 71 47.33 5.91 -33.31
C ARG A 71 46.65 4.64 -32.73
N GLY A 72 45.99 3.83 -33.55
CA GLY A 72 45.45 2.53 -33.15
C GLY A 72 46.53 1.53 -32.72
N LEU A 73 47.61 1.46 -33.49
CA LEU A 73 48.75 0.53 -33.20
C LEU A 73 49.53 0.92 -31.92
N ARG A 74 49.73 2.23 -31.67
CA ARG A 74 50.33 2.71 -30.41
C ARG A 74 49.48 2.46 -29.18
N ARG A 75 48.16 2.57 -29.29
CA ARG A 75 47.22 2.23 -28.19
C ARG A 75 47.19 0.72 -27.93
N GLY A 76 47.18 -0.10 -28.96
CA GLY A 76 47.24 -1.57 -28.81
C GLY A 76 48.53 -2.07 -28.15
N ILE A 77 49.68 -1.49 -28.49
CA ILE A 77 51.00 -1.86 -27.88
C ILE A 77 51.07 -1.37 -26.42
N CYS A 78 50.52 -0.21 -26.07
CA CYS A 78 50.46 0.24 -24.68
C CYS A 78 49.56 -0.64 -23.82
N PHE A 79 48.43 -1.14 -24.36
CA PHE A 79 47.56 -2.07 -23.66
C PHE A 79 48.17 -3.46 -23.46
N LEU A 80 48.88 -3.98 -24.47
CA LEU A 80 49.60 -5.26 -24.35
C LEU A 80 50.79 -5.21 -23.37
N LEU A 81 51.51 -4.10 -23.31
CA LEU A 81 52.59 -3.90 -22.33
C LEU A 81 52.04 -3.72 -20.91
N ALA A 82 50.90 -3.03 -20.72
CA ALA A 82 50.27 -2.91 -19.43
C ALA A 82 49.71 -4.26 -18.94
N PHE A 83 49.14 -5.07 -19.83
CA PHE A 83 48.59 -6.41 -19.53
C PHE A 83 49.72 -7.41 -19.19
N LEU A 84 50.90 -7.34 -19.87
CA LEU A 84 52.06 -8.16 -19.56
C LEU A 84 52.75 -7.75 -18.25
N LEU A 85 52.72 -6.47 -17.89
CA LEU A 85 53.26 -6.00 -16.59
C LEU A 85 52.36 -6.42 -15.41
N SER A 86 51.02 -6.49 -15.61
CA SER A 86 50.11 -6.94 -14.57
C SER A 86 50.20 -8.44 -14.28
N LEU A 87 50.53 -9.27 -15.28
CA LEU A 87 50.76 -10.71 -15.11
C LEU A 87 52.06 -11.03 -14.31
N VAL A 88 53.00 -10.11 -14.27
CA VAL A 88 54.26 -10.28 -13.53
C VAL A 88 54.19 -9.76 -12.09
N MET A 89 53.21 -8.91 -11.77
CA MET A 89 53.11 -8.24 -10.47
C MET A 89 52.01 -8.79 -9.58
N GLY A 90 51.22 -9.79 -10.00
CA GLY A 90 50.21 -10.44 -9.14
C GLY A 90 49.13 -9.48 -8.62
N VAL A 91 48.74 -8.44 -9.39
CA VAL A 91 47.71 -7.50 -9.00
C VAL A 91 46.37 -8.04 -9.50
N ASP A 92 45.52 -8.47 -8.57
CA ASP A 92 44.10 -8.77 -8.83
C ASP A 92 43.41 -7.54 -9.42
N TRP A 93 42.98 -7.65 -10.67
CA TRP A 93 42.11 -6.68 -11.31
C TRP A 93 40.68 -6.91 -10.82
N ALA A 94 40.36 -6.48 -9.60
CA ALA A 94 39.01 -6.08 -9.29
C ALA A 94 38.74 -4.86 -10.18
N THR A 95 37.77 -4.98 -11.09
CA THR A 95 37.40 -3.95 -12.04
C THR A 95 36.72 -2.78 -11.31
N ASP A 96 37.53 -1.89 -10.76
CA ASP A 96 37.07 -0.55 -10.44
C ASP A 96 36.85 0.21 -11.76
N LEU A 97 35.64 0.17 -12.28
CA LEU A 97 35.22 1.12 -13.30
C LEU A 97 35.35 2.51 -12.69
N PRO A 98 36.00 3.48 -13.34
CA PRO A 98 36.04 4.83 -12.81
C PRO A 98 34.61 5.41 -12.82
N VAL A 99 33.98 5.37 -11.68
CA VAL A 99 32.81 6.21 -11.41
C VAL A 99 33.27 7.65 -11.59
N ALA A 100 32.69 8.35 -12.56
CA ALA A 100 32.91 9.78 -12.68
C ALA A 100 32.57 10.41 -11.33
N ALA A 101 33.61 10.84 -10.60
CA ALA A 101 33.41 11.48 -9.31
C ALA A 101 32.64 12.78 -9.55
N THR A 102 31.33 12.73 -9.30
CA THR A 102 30.54 13.95 -9.15
C THR A 102 31.05 14.62 -7.88
N ASN A 103 31.53 15.86 -7.97
CA ASN A 103 31.99 16.67 -6.82
C ASN A 103 30.84 17.04 -5.86
N ASN A 104 29.71 16.34 -5.89
CA ASN A 104 28.60 16.55 -5.00
C ASN A 104 28.94 16.01 -3.59
N PRO A 105 28.75 16.79 -2.54
CA PRO A 105 29.03 16.34 -1.17
C PRO A 105 28.14 15.15 -0.81
N ILE A 106 28.75 14.09 -0.27
CA ILE A 106 27.99 12.94 0.25
C ILE A 106 27.27 13.37 1.52
N ILE A 107 25.94 13.33 1.51
CA ILE A 107 25.12 13.68 2.66
C ILE A 107 25.03 12.47 3.61
N THR A 108 25.41 12.70 4.88
CA THR A 108 25.22 11.68 5.92
C THR A 108 23.82 11.81 6.50
N VAL A 109 23.04 10.73 6.49
CA VAL A 109 21.67 10.66 7.01
C VAL A 109 21.64 9.94 8.34
N THR A 110 20.96 10.54 9.33
CA THR A 110 20.75 9.98 10.67
C THR A 110 19.26 9.71 10.88
N PHE A 111 18.88 8.45 11.09
CA PHE A 111 17.49 8.08 11.31
C PHE A 111 17.02 8.33 12.76
N PRO A 112 15.71 8.47 13.01
CA PRO A 112 14.61 8.41 12.04
C PRO A 112 14.44 9.72 11.25
N LEU A 113 13.66 9.62 10.14
CA LEU A 113 13.24 10.79 9.38
C LEU A 113 11.96 11.41 9.95
N SER A 114 11.83 12.73 9.76
CA SER A 114 10.61 13.48 10.09
C SER A 114 10.37 14.58 9.06
N THR A 115 9.24 15.31 9.19
CA THR A 115 8.93 16.44 8.31
C THR A 115 9.00 17.76 9.08
N GLU A 116 9.51 18.82 8.44
CA GLU A 116 9.52 20.18 8.95
C GLU A 116 9.06 21.14 7.85
N GLY A 117 7.80 21.61 7.93
CA GLY A 117 7.17 22.34 6.83
C GLY A 117 7.19 21.50 5.54
N ALA A 118 7.74 22.04 4.48
CA ALA A 118 7.87 21.37 3.18
C ALA A 118 9.09 20.45 3.04
N LYS A 119 9.81 20.17 4.11
CA LYS A 119 11.08 19.44 4.08
C LYS A 119 10.97 18.09 4.81
N ILE A 120 11.65 17.08 4.27
CA ILE A 120 12.01 15.88 5.02
C ILE A 120 13.36 16.16 5.68
N VAL A 121 13.47 15.91 6.98
CA VAL A 121 14.70 16.11 7.74
C VAL A 121 15.10 14.83 8.48
N ASP A 122 16.39 14.67 8.70
CA ASP A 122 16.94 13.60 9.51
C ASP A 122 16.83 13.91 11.04
N ALA A 123 17.20 12.98 11.88
CA ALA A 123 17.16 13.13 13.34
C ALA A 123 18.03 14.29 13.87
N THR A 124 18.93 14.86 13.05
CA THR A 124 19.77 16.02 13.38
C THR A 124 19.19 17.33 12.82
N GLY A 125 18.03 17.30 12.14
CA GLY A 125 17.40 18.45 11.49
C GLY A 125 17.98 18.79 10.11
N LYS A 126 18.85 17.95 9.54
CA LYS A 126 19.39 18.17 8.19
C LYS A 126 18.41 17.75 7.12
N LEU A 127 18.34 18.56 6.05
CA LEU A 127 17.54 18.25 4.87
C LEU A 127 17.95 16.90 4.25
N VAL A 128 16.96 16.05 3.98
CA VAL A 128 17.09 14.81 3.22
C VAL A 128 16.20 14.89 2.00
N ILE A 129 16.80 14.78 0.81
CA ILE A 129 16.05 14.73 -0.44
C ILE A 129 16.07 13.29 -0.95
N LEU A 130 14.91 12.69 -1.09
CA LEU A 130 14.75 11.31 -1.57
C LEU A 130 14.87 11.29 -3.09
N ARG A 131 15.81 10.53 -3.63
CA ARG A 131 16.06 10.35 -5.07
C ARG A 131 16.15 8.87 -5.37
N GLY A 132 15.05 8.29 -5.79
CA GLY A 132 14.89 6.85 -5.84
C GLY A 132 14.42 6.30 -7.17
N VAL A 133 14.26 4.99 -7.13
CA VAL A 133 13.66 4.18 -8.19
C VAL A 133 12.57 3.31 -7.62
N ASN A 134 11.57 2.99 -8.43
CA ASN A 134 10.64 1.90 -8.16
C ASN A 134 11.26 0.59 -8.65
N TRP A 135 11.30 -0.43 -7.80
CA TRP A 135 11.71 -1.78 -8.18
C TRP A 135 10.55 -2.74 -7.94
N PHE A 136 9.76 -2.94 -8.98
CA PHE A 136 8.52 -3.69 -8.91
C PHE A 136 8.70 -5.20 -9.11
N GLY A 137 7.68 -5.98 -8.72
CA GLY A 137 7.61 -7.42 -8.89
C GLY A 137 6.97 -8.18 -7.73
N ILE A 138 7.15 -7.73 -6.47
CA ILE A 138 6.53 -8.41 -5.32
C ILE A 138 5.01 -8.29 -5.37
N GLU A 139 4.47 -7.26 -5.98
CA GLU A 139 3.03 -7.03 -6.16
C GLU A 139 2.43 -7.82 -7.33
N THR A 140 3.24 -8.54 -8.10
CA THR A 140 2.82 -9.37 -9.24
C THR A 140 2.70 -10.84 -8.85
N GLU A 141 2.28 -11.69 -9.79
CA GLU A 141 2.18 -13.13 -9.61
C GLU A 141 3.52 -13.84 -9.30
N MET A 142 4.63 -13.14 -9.49
CA MET A 142 5.96 -13.68 -9.14
C MET A 142 6.25 -13.57 -7.64
N HIS A 143 5.65 -12.61 -6.95
CA HIS A 143 5.85 -12.34 -5.53
C HIS A 143 7.32 -12.10 -5.13
N ALA A 144 8.13 -11.67 -6.10
CA ALA A 144 9.54 -11.31 -5.93
C ALA A 144 9.89 -10.13 -6.83
N PRO A 145 10.90 -9.30 -6.48
CA PRO A 145 11.36 -8.24 -7.37
C PRO A 145 11.75 -8.82 -8.73
N HIS A 146 11.31 -8.18 -9.81
CA HIS A 146 11.61 -8.64 -11.17
C HIS A 146 13.09 -8.52 -11.50
N GLY A 147 13.56 -9.41 -12.38
CA GLY A 147 14.95 -9.45 -12.87
C GLY A 147 15.81 -10.47 -12.15
N LEU A 148 15.35 -11.09 -11.05
CA LEU A 148 16.09 -12.09 -10.31
C LEU A 148 16.27 -13.42 -11.09
N TRP A 149 15.59 -13.58 -12.22
CA TRP A 149 15.85 -14.65 -13.22
C TRP A 149 17.01 -14.34 -14.16
N LYS A 150 17.62 -13.14 -14.07
CA LYS A 150 18.71 -12.67 -14.93
C LYS A 150 19.92 -12.22 -14.15
N ARG A 151 19.72 -11.70 -12.93
CA ARG A 151 20.78 -11.07 -12.14
C ARG A 151 20.66 -11.35 -10.64
N ASP A 152 21.80 -11.22 -10.00
CA ASP A 152 21.96 -11.23 -8.55
C ASP A 152 21.33 -9.97 -7.92
N TYR A 153 20.55 -10.15 -6.85
CA TYR A 153 19.87 -9.04 -6.20
C TYR A 153 20.86 -8.05 -5.54
N LYS A 154 22.00 -8.52 -5.04
CA LYS A 154 23.01 -7.65 -4.43
C LYS A 154 23.70 -6.78 -5.48
N GLU A 155 23.98 -7.35 -6.66
CA GLU A 155 24.52 -6.59 -7.78
C GLU A 155 23.55 -5.51 -8.28
N MET A 156 22.25 -5.81 -8.34
CA MET A 156 21.23 -4.81 -8.72
C MET A 156 21.20 -3.65 -7.72
N LEU A 157 21.19 -3.94 -6.43
CA LEU A 157 21.22 -2.92 -5.38
C LEU A 157 22.51 -2.09 -5.42
N ALA A 158 23.66 -2.74 -5.62
CA ALA A 158 24.94 -2.06 -5.77
C ALA A 158 24.95 -1.12 -6.99
N GLN A 159 24.34 -1.54 -8.11
CA GLN A 159 24.22 -0.72 -9.31
C GLN A 159 23.31 0.49 -9.08
N MET A 160 22.14 0.33 -8.44
CA MET A 160 21.28 1.45 -8.06
C MET A 160 22.06 2.49 -7.25
N LYS A 161 22.81 2.02 -6.26
CA LYS A 161 23.65 2.91 -5.43
C LYS A 161 24.76 3.58 -6.22
N ALA A 162 25.45 2.85 -7.07
CA ALA A 162 26.55 3.39 -7.90
C ALA A 162 26.07 4.45 -8.91
N LEU A 163 24.83 4.33 -9.41
CA LEU A 163 24.20 5.32 -10.28
C LEU A 163 23.75 6.58 -9.55
N GLY A 164 23.79 6.61 -8.20
CA GLY A 164 23.52 7.80 -7.39
C GLY A 164 22.14 7.83 -6.72
N TYR A 165 21.34 6.77 -6.87
CA TYR A 165 20.06 6.68 -6.15
C TYR A 165 20.30 6.44 -4.66
N ASN A 166 19.39 6.98 -3.82
CA ASN A 166 19.50 6.87 -2.36
C ASN A 166 18.33 6.15 -1.71
N MET A 167 17.30 5.79 -2.48
CA MET A 167 16.16 5.05 -1.99
C MET A 167 15.53 4.16 -3.06
N ILE A 168 14.77 3.18 -2.62
CA ILE A 168 13.91 2.33 -3.43
C ILE A 168 12.48 2.41 -2.89
N ARG A 169 11.52 2.74 -3.76
CA ARG A 169 10.10 2.48 -3.50
C ARG A 169 9.85 1.04 -3.91
N LEU A 170 9.40 0.22 -2.96
CA LEU A 170 9.31 -1.23 -3.11
C LEU A 170 7.84 -1.66 -3.06
N PRO A 171 7.19 -1.84 -4.23
CA PRO A 171 5.82 -2.28 -4.35
C PRO A 171 5.60 -3.70 -3.81
N TYR A 172 4.44 -3.94 -3.17
CA TYR A 172 3.96 -5.27 -2.80
C TYR A 172 2.44 -5.38 -2.97
N ALA A 173 1.92 -6.61 -3.07
CA ALA A 173 0.50 -6.90 -2.92
C ALA A 173 0.20 -7.48 -1.53
N VAL A 174 -1.00 -7.17 -0.99
CA VAL A 174 -1.46 -7.79 0.26
C VAL A 174 -1.49 -9.31 0.13
N LYS A 175 -1.88 -9.84 -1.04
CA LYS A 175 -1.87 -11.27 -1.37
C LYS A 175 -0.45 -11.84 -1.37
N SER A 176 0.51 -11.17 -2.00
CA SER A 176 1.88 -11.70 -2.13
C SER A 176 2.55 -11.92 -0.78
N LEU A 177 2.40 -10.98 0.17
CA LEU A 177 2.99 -11.13 1.51
C LEU A 177 2.33 -12.21 2.37
N ARG A 178 1.18 -12.71 1.96
CA ARG A 178 0.44 -13.82 2.61
C ARG A 178 0.62 -15.15 1.88
N SER A 179 1.24 -15.13 0.70
CA SER A 179 1.57 -16.33 -0.08
C SER A 179 2.82 -17.03 0.49
N PRO A 180 2.88 -18.34 0.48
CA PRO A 180 4.11 -19.09 0.71
C PRO A 180 5.00 -19.18 -0.54
N GLU A 181 4.45 -18.88 -1.73
CA GLU A 181 5.07 -19.17 -3.01
C GLU A 181 5.76 -17.93 -3.59
N VAL A 182 6.97 -18.16 -4.09
CA VAL A 182 7.79 -17.22 -4.85
C VAL A 182 8.17 -17.87 -6.16
N THR A 183 8.08 -17.12 -7.25
CA THR A 183 8.52 -17.55 -8.57
C THR A 183 9.44 -16.50 -9.19
N GLY A 184 9.99 -16.77 -10.37
CA GLY A 184 10.79 -15.78 -11.10
C GLY A 184 12.17 -15.51 -10.51
N ILE A 185 12.70 -16.39 -9.68
CA ILE A 185 14.09 -16.32 -9.16
C ILE A 185 14.89 -17.48 -9.73
N ASP A 186 16.04 -17.18 -10.35
CA ASP A 186 17.05 -18.19 -10.67
C ASP A 186 18.06 -18.26 -9.51
N TYR A 187 17.90 -19.28 -8.69
CA TYR A 187 18.76 -19.52 -7.51
C TYR A 187 20.19 -19.94 -7.83
N SER A 188 20.49 -20.25 -9.11
CA SER A 188 21.86 -20.54 -9.55
C SER A 188 22.71 -19.28 -9.77
N ILE A 189 22.09 -18.09 -9.76
CA ILE A 189 22.76 -16.82 -10.01
C ILE A 189 23.23 -16.20 -8.70
N GLY A 190 24.54 -16.22 -8.45
CA GLY A 190 25.20 -15.50 -7.36
C GLY A 190 24.49 -15.60 -6.01
N ALA A 191 24.24 -14.47 -5.38
CA ALA A 191 23.58 -14.41 -4.06
C ALA A 191 22.09 -14.78 -4.09
N ASN A 192 21.46 -14.96 -5.26
CA ASN A 192 20.08 -15.44 -5.32
C ASN A 192 19.90 -16.83 -4.66
N ALA A 193 20.99 -17.62 -4.55
CA ALA A 193 20.99 -18.88 -3.79
C ALA A 193 20.53 -18.68 -2.33
N GLU A 194 20.76 -17.51 -1.73
CA GLU A 194 20.33 -17.19 -0.36
C GLU A 194 18.80 -17.04 -0.25
N LEU A 195 18.11 -16.85 -1.38
CA LEU A 195 16.66 -16.66 -1.47
C LEU A 195 15.88 -17.98 -1.62
N GLU A 196 16.59 -19.11 -1.87
CA GLU A 196 15.96 -20.42 -2.06
C GLU A 196 15.14 -20.84 -0.82
N GLY A 197 13.92 -21.31 -1.05
CA GLY A 197 13.01 -21.78 0.01
C GLY A 197 12.44 -20.66 0.90
N LYS A 198 12.62 -19.40 0.55
CA LYS A 198 12.07 -18.26 1.30
C LYS A 198 10.68 -17.87 0.78
N SER A 199 9.82 -17.43 1.71
CA SER A 199 8.53 -16.80 1.34
C SER A 199 8.75 -15.40 0.77
N PRO A 200 7.73 -14.80 0.09
CA PRO A 200 7.82 -13.42 -0.43
C PRO A 200 8.25 -12.40 0.62
N LEU A 201 7.70 -12.50 1.84
CA LEU A 201 8.06 -11.63 2.95
C LEU A 201 9.52 -11.83 3.39
N GLN A 202 10.05 -13.05 3.34
CA GLN A 202 11.46 -13.32 3.65
C GLN A 202 12.40 -12.86 2.52
N VAL A 203 11.97 -12.95 1.26
CA VAL A 203 12.71 -12.34 0.13
C VAL A 203 12.78 -10.83 0.32
N MET A 204 11.67 -10.18 0.66
CA MET A 204 11.63 -8.75 0.98
C MET A 204 12.60 -8.40 2.13
N ASP A 205 12.69 -9.22 3.18
CA ASP A 205 13.66 -9.03 4.27
C ASP A 205 15.09 -8.99 3.76
N MET A 206 15.47 -9.95 2.90
CA MET A 206 16.83 -10.05 2.35
C MET A 206 17.17 -8.83 1.48
N ILE A 207 16.22 -8.38 0.66
CA ILE A 207 16.37 -7.17 -0.15
C ILE A 207 16.57 -5.94 0.74
N ILE A 208 15.75 -5.77 1.79
CA ILE A 208 15.82 -4.63 2.72
C ILE A 208 17.14 -4.61 3.48
N GLN A 209 17.62 -5.77 3.95
CA GLN A 209 18.89 -5.87 4.66
C GLN A 209 20.08 -5.57 3.75
N GLU A 210 20.05 -6.04 2.51
CA GLU A 210 21.11 -5.71 1.55
C GLU A 210 21.07 -4.23 1.18
N ALA A 211 19.86 -3.65 0.99
CA ALA A 211 19.71 -2.23 0.74
C ALA A 211 20.32 -1.38 1.87
N ASP A 212 20.18 -1.79 3.15
CA ASP A 212 20.83 -1.14 4.30
C ASP A 212 22.36 -1.20 4.18
N ARG A 213 22.91 -2.37 3.82
CA ARG A 213 24.36 -2.53 3.61
C ARG A 213 24.90 -1.65 2.48
N GLN A 214 24.11 -1.45 1.42
CA GLN A 214 24.45 -0.58 0.30
C GLN A 214 24.19 0.92 0.59
N GLY A 215 23.52 1.24 1.71
CA GLY A 215 23.15 2.61 2.07
C GLY A 215 21.99 3.14 1.23
N LEU A 216 20.98 2.29 0.96
CA LEU A 216 19.73 2.61 0.27
C LEU A 216 18.57 2.58 1.26
N MET A 217 17.78 3.66 1.29
CA MET A 217 16.53 3.74 2.02
C MET A 217 15.44 2.93 1.30
N ILE A 218 14.48 2.42 2.04
CA ILE A 218 13.32 1.69 1.53
C ILE A 218 12.04 2.40 1.93
N LEU A 219 11.20 2.72 0.96
CA LEU A 219 9.81 3.10 1.12
C LEU A 219 8.95 1.91 0.69
N LEU A 220 8.23 1.31 1.62
CA LEU A 220 7.30 0.22 1.30
C LEU A 220 6.03 0.80 0.68
N ASP A 221 5.54 0.16 -0.38
CA ASP A 221 4.35 0.61 -1.11
C ASP A 221 3.30 -0.50 -1.19
N SER A 222 2.10 -0.23 -0.65
CA SER A 222 0.94 -1.10 -0.81
C SER A 222 0.32 -0.90 -2.19
N HIS A 223 0.93 -1.53 -3.20
CA HIS A 223 0.63 -1.30 -4.60
C HIS A 223 -0.69 -1.93 -5.04
N ARG A 224 -0.93 -3.18 -4.60
CA ARG A 224 -2.12 -3.96 -4.94
C ARG A 224 -2.70 -4.68 -3.73
N LEU A 225 -3.96 -5.05 -3.82
CA LEU A 225 -4.57 -5.97 -2.85
C LEU A 225 -4.34 -7.42 -3.28
N ASN A 226 -4.79 -7.78 -4.48
CA ASN A 226 -4.36 -9.01 -5.16
C ASN A 226 -3.13 -8.73 -6.03
N ASP A 227 -2.61 -9.76 -6.73
CA ASP A 227 -1.44 -9.66 -7.62
C ASP A 227 -1.82 -9.44 -9.10
N GLU A 228 -3.08 -9.10 -9.39
CA GLU A 228 -3.60 -9.00 -10.75
C GLU A 228 -3.73 -7.55 -11.23
N ARG A 229 -4.21 -6.63 -10.38
CA ARG A 229 -4.51 -5.26 -10.78
C ARG A 229 -4.35 -4.25 -9.65
N ILE A 230 -4.23 -2.96 -10.01
CA ILE A 230 -4.32 -1.83 -9.08
C ILE A 230 -5.81 -1.60 -8.76
N PRO A 231 -6.25 -1.69 -7.48
CA PRO A 231 -7.65 -1.45 -7.12
C PRO A 231 -7.96 0.04 -7.02
N GLU A 232 -9.22 0.43 -7.28
CA GLU A 232 -9.66 1.82 -7.06
C GLU A 232 -9.50 2.26 -5.59
N LEU A 233 -9.88 1.39 -4.67
CA LEU A 233 -9.92 1.63 -3.24
C LEU A 233 -8.90 0.75 -2.50
N TRP A 234 -8.73 1.00 -1.21
CA TRP A 234 -7.88 0.24 -0.29
C TRP A 234 -8.54 -1.05 0.21
N TYR A 235 -9.67 -1.41 -0.36
CA TYR A 235 -10.39 -2.67 -0.17
C TYR A 235 -11.04 -3.12 -1.47
N GLY A 236 -11.40 -4.37 -1.55
CA GLY A 236 -11.91 -5.03 -2.75
C GLY A 236 -11.05 -6.22 -3.14
N ASP A 237 -11.31 -6.83 -4.27
CA ASP A 237 -10.53 -7.95 -4.81
C ASP A 237 -10.31 -9.10 -3.80
N GLY A 238 -11.29 -9.33 -2.93
CA GLY A 238 -11.24 -10.35 -1.88
C GLY A 238 -10.61 -9.92 -0.56
N PHE A 239 -10.20 -8.65 -0.42
CA PHE A 239 -9.60 -8.08 0.79
C PHE A 239 -10.46 -6.95 1.36
N THR A 240 -10.55 -6.90 2.69
CA THR A 240 -11.20 -5.82 3.43
C THR A 240 -10.19 -4.71 3.77
N GLU A 241 -10.70 -3.54 4.20
CA GLU A 241 -9.85 -2.49 4.79
C GLU A 241 -9.06 -3.02 6.00
N ALA A 242 -9.67 -3.90 6.80
CA ALA A 242 -8.99 -4.51 7.94
C ALA A 242 -7.81 -5.40 7.51
N ASP A 243 -7.93 -6.15 6.41
CA ASP A 243 -6.82 -6.95 5.86
C ASP A 243 -5.66 -6.07 5.38
N TRP A 244 -5.97 -4.96 4.74
CA TRP A 244 -4.97 -3.99 4.30
C TRP A 244 -4.25 -3.33 5.50
N ILE A 245 -4.98 -2.84 6.50
CA ILE A 245 -4.41 -2.24 7.71
C ILE A 245 -3.61 -3.28 8.51
N ASP A 246 -4.10 -4.54 8.62
CA ASP A 246 -3.38 -5.58 9.34
C ASP A 246 -2.06 -5.95 8.67
N THR A 247 -2.03 -5.96 7.33
CA THR A 247 -0.78 -6.14 6.57
C THR A 247 0.23 -5.03 6.93
N TRP A 248 -0.19 -3.78 6.97
CA TRP A 248 0.65 -2.67 7.41
C TRP A 248 1.14 -2.81 8.85
N LYS A 249 0.27 -3.26 9.77
CA LYS A 249 0.67 -3.53 11.16
C LYS A 249 1.73 -4.63 11.27
N VAL A 250 1.62 -5.67 10.44
CA VAL A 250 2.64 -6.74 10.38
C VAL A 250 3.98 -6.16 9.94
N LEU A 251 4.01 -5.38 8.85
CA LEU A 251 5.23 -4.76 8.34
C LEU A 251 5.82 -3.75 9.34
N ALA A 252 4.98 -2.93 9.98
CA ALA A 252 5.41 -1.96 10.99
C ALA A 252 6.09 -2.62 12.19
N ARG A 253 5.58 -3.77 12.67
CA ARG A 253 6.24 -4.55 13.74
C ARG A 253 7.54 -5.19 13.24
N ARG A 254 7.51 -5.77 12.04
CA ARG A 254 8.65 -6.49 11.48
C ARG A 254 9.85 -5.60 11.28
N TYR A 255 9.64 -4.42 10.74
CA TYR A 255 10.72 -3.48 10.39
C TYR A 255 10.91 -2.35 11.39
N LYS A 256 10.38 -2.48 12.61
CA LYS A 256 10.49 -1.42 13.63
C LYS A 256 11.94 -1.01 13.95
N ASN A 257 12.86 -1.96 13.90
CA ASN A 257 14.27 -1.73 14.19
C ASN A 257 15.15 -1.68 12.91
N GLN A 258 14.54 -1.74 11.74
CA GLN A 258 15.21 -1.67 10.46
C GLN A 258 15.24 -0.21 9.98
N LEU A 259 16.28 0.51 10.33
CA LEU A 259 16.35 1.98 10.21
C LEU A 259 16.24 2.49 8.77
N ASN A 260 16.71 1.74 7.80
CA ASN A 260 16.60 2.13 6.39
C ASN A 260 15.20 1.98 5.80
N VAL A 261 14.25 1.32 6.48
CA VAL A 261 12.83 1.36 6.11
C VAL A 261 12.24 2.65 6.67
N ILE A 262 12.10 3.65 5.80
CA ILE A 262 11.81 5.02 6.19
C ILE A 262 10.33 5.33 6.33
N GLY A 263 9.44 4.48 5.77
CA GLY A 263 8.01 4.79 5.81
C GLY A 263 7.15 3.84 5.00
N ALA A 264 5.88 4.20 4.96
CA ALA A 264 4.80 3.50 4.28
C ALA A 264 4.15 4.42 3.25
N ASP A 265 4.18 4.04 1.98
CA ASP A 265 3.31 4.57 0.94
C ASP A 265 2.01 3.77 1.01
N LEU A 266 0.97 4.43 1.59
CA LEU A 266 -0.15 3.73 2.18
C LEU A 266 -0.98 2.93 1.17
N LYS A 267 -1.19 3.49 -0.04
CA LYS A 267 -1.88 2.83 -1.15
C LYS A 267 -1.51 3.48 -2.47
N ASN A 268 -1.04 2.67 -3.42
CA ASN A 268 -0.76 3.09 -4.79
C ASN A 268 -2.03 3.51 -5.54
N GLU A 269 -2.02 4.71 -6.08
CA GLU A 269 -2.98 5.23 -7.06
C GLU A 269 -4.46 5.03 -6.70
N PRO A 270 -4.97 5.69 -5.66
CA PRO A 270 -6.41 5.79 -5.45
C PRO A 270 -7.07 6.49 -6.65
N HIS A 271 -8.07 5.83 -7.28
CA HIS A 271 -8.72 6.31 -8.50
C HIS A 271 -10.20 5.92 -8.56
N GLY A 272 -10.87 6.21 -9.67
CA GLY A 272 -12.25 5.82 -9.92
C GLY A 272 -13.19 6.34 -8.83
N ARG A 273 -13.67 5.46 -7.94
CA ARG A 273 -14.56 5.81 -6.83
C ARG A 273 -13.87 6.50 -5.66
N ALA A 274 -12.55 6.46 -5.57
CA ALA A 274 -11.83 7.15 -4.51
C ALA A 274 -12.10 8.66 -4.55
N SER A 275 -12.29 9.24 -3.38
CA SER A 275 -12.57 10.67 -3.21
C SER A 275 -11.67 11.27 -2.13
N TRP A 276 -11.59 12.60 -2.05
CA TRP A 276 -10.82 13.30 -1.04
C TRP A 276 -11.64 14.43 -0.41
N GLY A 277 -11.87 14.35 0.91
CA GLY A 277 -12.55 15.42 1.65
C GLY A 277 -14.08 15.43 1.48
N THR A 278 -14.66 14.33 1.01
CA THR A 278 -16.13 14.15 0.90
C THR A 278 -16.75 13.79 2.23
N GLY A 279 -15.99 13.18 3.14
CA GLY A 279 -16.47 12.66 4.41
C GLY A 279 -17.11 11.28 4.34
N ASP A 280 -17.21 10.69 3.17
CA ASP A 280 -17.70 9.33 2.97
C ASP A 280 -16.62 8.31 3.38
N LEU A 281 -16.92 7.50 4.39
CA LEU A 281 -15.96 6.53 4.94
C LEU A 281 -15.58 5.41 3.98
N GLU A 282 -16.42 5.13 2.99
CA GLU A 282 -16.18 4.09 2.00
C GLU A 282 -15.29 4.57 0.85
N THR A 283 -15.32 5.86 0.53
CA THR A 283 -14.62 6.40 -0.64
C THR A 283 -13.61 7.51 -0.34
N ASP A 284 -13.71 8.21 0.82
CA ASP A 284 -12.78 9.27 1.19
C ASP A 284 -11.42 8.70 1.60
N TRP A 285 -10.49 8.68 0.62
CA TRP A 285 -9.14 8.17 0.78
C TRP A 285 -8.37 8.85 1.92
N ARG A 286 -8.56 10.17 2.10
CA ARG A 286 -7.93 10.89 3.21
C ARG A 286 -8.27 10.26 4.56
N LEU A 287 -9.53 9.87 4.78
CA LEU A 287 -9.97 9.25 6.03
C LEU A 287 -9.39 7.84 6.20
N ALA A 288 -9.26 7.07 5.13
CA ALA A 288 -8.62 5.77 5.16
C ALA A 288 -7.11 5.88 5.45
N ALA A 289 -6.44 6.85 4.83
CA ALA A 289 -5.03 7.15 5.10
C ALA A 289 -4.79 7.54 6.57
N GLU A 290 -5.70 8.31 7.18
CA GLU A 290 -5.66 8.62 8.60
C GLU A 290 -5.81 7.36 9.48
N ARG A 291 -6.74 6.45 9.14
CA ARG A 291 -6.94 5.19 9.89
C ARG A 291 -5.71 4.28 9.82
N ALA A 292 -5.21 4.04 8.62
CA ALA A 292 -4.04 3.20 8.41
C ALA A 292 -2.76 3.83 9.00
N GLY A 293 -2.52 5.11 8.72
CA GLY A 293 -1.35 5.82 9.21
C GLY A 293 -1.30 5.85 10.75
N ASN A 294 -2.42 6.08 11.42
CA ASN A 294 -2.48 6.05 12.87
C ASN A 294 -2.23 4.63 13.43
N ALA A 295 -2.76 3.60 12.79
CA ALA A 295 -2.52 2.21 13.18
C ALA A 295 -1.06 1.78 13.01
N ILE A 296 -0.38 2.31 11.99
CA ILE A 296 1.06 2.10 11.77
C ILE A 296 1.88 2.83 12.85
N LEU A 297 1.59 4.13 13.07
CA LEU A 297 2.34 4.99 14.00
C LEU A 297 2.18 4.60 15.48
N GLU A 298 1.13 3.88 15.83
CA GLU A 298 0.98 3.27 17.16
C GLU A 298 2.05 2.19 17.39
N ILE A 299 2.47 1.49 16.32
CA ILE A 299 3.44 0.38 16.36
C ILE A 299 4.85 0.88 16.09
N ASN A 300 5.02 1.66 15.03
CA ASN A 300 6.30 2.20 14.58
C ASN A 300 6.18 3.73 14.38
N PRO A 301 6.47 4.52 15.42
CA PRO A 301 6.34 5.97 15.38
C PRO A 301 7.41 6.67 14.53
N ASP A 302 8.42 5.93 14.07
CA ASP A 302 9.56 6.48 13.34
C ASP A 302 9.31 6.60 11.84
N TRP A 303 8.35 5.87 11.30
CA TRP A 303 8.03 5.87 9.88
C TRP A 303 7.34 7.16 9.40
N LEU A 304 7.65 7.55 8.18
CA LEU A 304 6.89 8.53 7.41
C LEU A 304 5.63 7.87 6.82
N MET A 305 4.52 8.61 6.79
CA MET A 305 3.30 8.23 6.10
C MET A 305 3.24 8.99 4.78
N VAL A 306 3.48 8.29 3.69
CA VAL A 306 3.38 8.82 2.33
C VAL A 306 1.94 8.61 1.87
N VAL A 307 1.29 9.68 1.43
CA VAL A 307 -0.12 9.68 1.08
C VAL A 307 -0.28 10.28 -0.32
N GLU A 308 -0.68 9.45 -1.25
CA GLU A 308 -1.00 9.87 -2.60
C GLU A 308 -2.33 10.64 -2.64
N GLY A 309 -2.59 11.31 -3.76
CA GLY A 309 -3.89 11.91 -4.03
C GLY A 309 -4.92 10.87 -4.50
N VAL A 310 -5.95 11.35 -5.15
CA VAL A 310 -6.91 10.54 -5.89
C VAL A 310 -6.82 10.88 -7.38
N GLU A 311 -7.65 10.30 -8.22
CA GLU A 311 -7.76 10.71 -9.62
C GLU A 311 -8.70 11.92 -9.75
N ASN A 312 -9.90 11.78 -9.22
CA ASN A 312 -10.97 12.77 -9.30
C ASN A 312 -11.71 12.86 -7.95
N ASN A 313 -12.94 13.37 -7.93
CA ASN A 313 -13.83 13.39 -6.77
C ASN A 313 -13.29 14.19 -5.56
N VAL A 314 -12.67 15.35 -5.84
CA VAL A 314 -12.28 16.31 -4.81
C VAL A 314 -13.26 17.49 -4.84
N PRO A 315 -14.06 17.74 -3.79
CA PRO A 315 -15.01 18.84 -3.77
C PRO A 315 -14.33 20.18 -4.09
N GLY A 316 -14.75 20.83 -5.18
CA GLY A 316 -14.23 22.13 -5.63
C GLY A 316 -12.80 22.07 -6.19
N GLN A 317 -12.40 20.94 -6.79
CA GLN A 317 -11.20 20.88 -7.62
C GLN A 317 -11.27 21.86 -8.79
N GLN A 318 -10.12 22.35 -9.22
CA GLN A 318 -10.02 23.33 -10.29
C GLN A 318 -9.71 22.69 -11.66
N LEU A 319 -8.91 21.62 -11.65
CA LEU A 319 -8.57 20.86 -12.84
C LEU A 319 -9.57 19.74 -13.04
N GLU A 320 -10.05 19.56 -14.25
CA GLU A 320 -11.08 18.56 -14.58
C GLU A 320 -10.55 17.14 -14.48
N ILE A 321 -9.29 16.93 -14.87
CA ILE A 321 -8.66 15.60 -14.99
C ILE A 321 -7.27 15.63 -14.36
N HIS A 322 -6.94 14.59 -13.59
CA HIS A 322 -5.62 14.29 -13.05
C HIS A 322 -5.17 12.88 -13.43
N TRP A 323 -3.93 12.55 -13.16
CA TRP A 323 -3.48 11.15 -13.11
C TRP A 323 -4.03 10.45 -11.87
N MET A 324 -4.12 9.12 -11.90
CA MET A 324 -4.40 8.31 -10.72
C MET A 324 -3.37 8.65 -9.63
N GLY A 325 -3.80 8.86 -8.39
CA GLY A 325 -2.92 9.25 -7.30
C GLY A 325 -2.42 10.71 -7.30
N ALA A 326 -2.71 11.52 -8.34
CA ALA A 326 -2.11 12.86 -8.49
C ALA A 326 -2.94 14.01 -7.91
N ASN A 327 -4.26 13.85 -7.76
CA ASN A 327 -5.14 14.93 -7.34
C ASN A 327 -5.04 15.18 -5.82
N LEU A 328 -4.21 16.12 -5.45
CA LEU A 328 -4.03 16.60 -4.08
C LEU A 328 -4.62 18.01 -3.85
N GLU A 329 -5.47 18.50 -4.76
CA GLU A 329 -6.09 19.84 -4.64
C GLU A 329 -6.87 20.03 -3.32
N GLY A 330 -7.32 18.93 -2.74
CA GLY A 330 -8.09 18.92 -1.49
C GLY A 330 -7.29 19.16 -0.23
N VAL A 331 -5.96 18.97 -0.23
CA VAL A 331 -5.12 18.94 0.98
C VAL A 331 -5.21 20.24 1.79
N GLY A 332 -5.22 21.39 1.13
CA GLY A 332 -5.29 22.68 1.83
C GLY A 332 -6.57 22.88 2.64
N ARG A 333 -7.67 22.20 2.27
CA ARG A 333 -8.97 22.25 2.96
C ARG A 333 -9.18 21.04 3.87
N PHE A 334 -8.70 19.90 3.45
CA PHE A 334 -8.86 18.60 4.08
C PHE A 334 -7.51 17.90 4.23
N PRO A 335 -6.60 18.41 5.10
CA PRO A 335 -5.30 17.78 5.32
C PRO A 335 -5.47 16.42 6.01
N VAL A 336 -4.52 15.51 5.77
CA VAL A 336 -4.39 14.27 6.55
C VAL A 336 -3.97 14.59 7.98
N ARG A 337 -4.65 14.02 8.96
CA ARG A 337 -4.42 14.25 10.39
C ARG A 337 -3.96 12.96 11.05
N LEU A 338 -2.72 12.96 11.49
CA LEU A 338 -2.12 11.82 12.17
C LEU A 338 -1.98 12.10 13.67
N SER A 339 -2.01 11.03 14.46
CA SER A 339 -1.78 11.05 15.91
C SER A 339 -0.35 11.47 16.29
N ARG A 340 0.58 11.34 15.34
CA ARG A 340 1.97 11.80 15.48
C ARG A 340 2.20 12.96 14.50
N PRO A 341 2.65 14.13 14.99
CA PRO A 341 3.00 15.23 14.10
C PRO A 341 4.24 14.92 13.28
N ASN A 342 4.44 15.69 12.22
CA ASN A 342 5.67 15.67 11.41
C ASN A 342 5.97 14.31 10.75
N LYS A 343 4.92 13.61 10.30
CA LYS A 343 5.05 12.29 9.67
C LYS A 343 4.38 12.19 8.29
N VAL A 344 3.63 13.19 7.85
CA VAL A 344 2.94 13.16 6.54
C VAL A 344 3.85 13.68 5.43
N VAL A 345 3.90 12.95 4.33
CA VAL A 345 4.47 13.36 3.03
C VAL A 345 3.40 13.12 1.98
N TYR A 346 3.12 14.10 1.12
CA TYR A 346 2.16 13.92 0.03
C TYR A 346 2.88 13.48 -1.24
N SER A 347 2.26 12.54 -1.97
CA SER A 347 2.91 11.87 -3.10
C SER A 347 2.02 11.90 -4.35
N PRO A 348 2.22 12.82 -5.28
CA PRO A 348 1.58 12.74 -6.59
C PRO A 348 2.32 11.75 -7.50
N HIS A 349 1.59 11.16 -8.47
CA HIS A 349 2.14 10.46 -9.62
C HIS A 349 1.98 11.31 -10.88
N GLU A 350 3.00 11.35 -11.73
CA GLU A 350 2.99 12.14 -12.97
C GLU A 350 3.51 11.34 -14.14
N TYR A 351 2.75 11.34 -15.24
CA TYR A 351 3.13 10.62 -16.45
C TYR A 351 3.00 11.48 -17.71
N GLY A 352 3.69 11.06 -18.77
CA GLY A 352 3.69 11.70 -20.06
C GLY A 352 2.68 11.11 -21.04
N SER A 353 2.63 11.73 -22.24
CA SER A 353 1.74 11.29 -23.32
C SER A 353 2.03 9.88 -23.85
N GLY A 354 3.18 9.30 -23.52
CA GLY A 354 3.54 7.92 -23.86
C GLY A 354 2.77 6.90 -23.05
N VAL A 355 2.40 7.22 -21.80
CA VAL A 355 1.53 6.40 -20.95
C VAL A 355 0.07 6.58 -21.36
N PHE A 356 -0.39 7.82 -21.42
CA PHE A 356 -1.69 8.17 -21.96
C PHE A 356 -1.68 9.63 -22.48
N ASP A 357 -2.18 9.86 -23.74
CA ASP A 357 -2.19 11.19 -24.33
C ASP A 357 -3.35 12.02 -23.77
N GLN A 358 -3.16 12.54 -22.57
CA GLN A 358 -4.11 13.40 -21.87
C GLN A 358 -4.38 14.70 -22.64
N PRO A 359 -5.57 15.31 -22.53
CA PRO A 359 -5.95 16.50 -23.29
C PRO A 359 -4.94 17.65 -23.19
N TRP A 360 -4.35 17.86 -22.03
CA TRP A 360 -3.40 18.97 -21.82
C TRP A 360 -2.08 18.85 -22.59
N PHE A 361 -1.71 17.68 -23.10
CA PHE A 361 -0.55 17.52 -23.99
C PHE A 361 -0.81 18.03 -25.40
N SER A 362 -2.06 18.32 -25.74
CA SER A 362 -2.48 18.89 -27.03
C SER A 362 -2.91 20.36 -26.93
N GLU A 363 -2.85 20.98 -25.74
CA GLU A 363 -3.12 22.39 -25.59
C GLU A 363 -2.06 23.26 -26.31
N PRO A 364 -2.44 24.41 -26.91
CA PRO A 364 -1.48 25.30 -27.54
C PRO A 364 -0.42 25.83 -26.56
N SER A 365 -0.70 25.83 -25.28
CA SER A 365 0.19 26.26 -24.19
C SER A 365 1.18 25.21 -23.73
N PHE A 366 1.11 23.96 -24.24
CA PHE A 366 2.07 22.91 -23.90
C PHE A 366 3.50 23.28 -24.40
N PRO A 367 4.56 23.09 -23.61
CA PRO A 367 4.62 22.51 -22.27
C PRO A 367 4.51 23.52 -21.11
N GLN A 368 4.21 24.80 -21.35
CA GLN A 368 4.15 25.83 -20.32
C GLN A 368 2.98 25.62 -19.35
N ASN A 369 1.85 25.08 -19.81
CA ASN A 369 0.68 24.72 -19.02
C ASN A 369 0.98 23.74 -17.88
N LEU A 370 1.97 22.85 -18.02
CA LEU A 370 2.33 21.83 -17.05
C LEU A 370 2.68 22.42 -15.68
N THR A 371 3.49 23.46 -15.63
CA THR A 371 3.86 24.11 -14.37
C THR A 371 2.63 24.57 -13.58
N ARG A 372 1.66 25.22 -14.28
CA ARG A 372 0.41 25.64 -13.64
C ARG A 372 -0.41 24.45 -13.14
N ARG A 373 -0.46 23.34 -13.90
CA ARG A 373 -1.15 22.14 -13.48
C ARG A 373 -0.54 21.57 -12.21
N TRP A 374 0.78 21.46 -12.13
CA TRP A 374 1.50 20.97 -10.96
C TRP A 374 1.30 21.89 -9.75
N GLU A 375 1.33 23.20 -9.93
CA GLU A 375 1.05 24.17 -8.86
C GLU A 375 -0.38 24.02 -8.30
N ILE A 376 -1.39 23.81 -9.15
CA ILE A 376 -2.78 23.62 -8.72
C ILE A 376 -2.95 22.22 -8.10
N GLY A 377 -2.44 21.18 -8.75
CA GLY A 377 -2.68 19.79 -8.37
C GLY A 377 -2.03 19.40 -7.05
N TRP A 378 -0.77 19.82 -6.82
CA TRP A 378 0.00 19.33 -5.69
C TRP A 378 1.16 20.20 -5.20
N ASN A 379 1.88 20.96 -6.06
CA ASN A 379 3.06 21.69 -5.61
C ASN A 379 2.75 22.82 -4.61
N TYR A 380 1.53 23.36 -4.63
CA TYR A 380 1.10 24.36 -3.66
C TYR A 380 1.25 23.89 -2.21
N ILE A 381 1.26 22.57 -1.97
CA ILE A 381 1.44 21.98 -0.65
C ILE A 381 2.83 22.30 -0.11
N ALA A 382 3.86 22.11 -0.93
CA ALA A 382 5.23 22.43 -0.57
C ALA A 382 5.46 23.95 -0.54
N THR A 383 5.00 24.69 -1.56
CA THR A 383 5.21 26.15 -1.63
C THR A 383 4.52 26.92 -0.51
N LYS A 384 3.43 26.40 0.06
CA LYS A 384 2.77 26.94 1.25
C LYS A 384 3.31 26.40 2.58
N GLY A 385 4.31 25.52 2.55
CA GLY A 385 4.90 24.94 3.76
C GLY A 385 3.95 23.99 4.53
N ILE A 386 2.95 23.40 3.88
CA ILE A 386 1.97 22.51 4.51
C ILE A 386 2.62 21.18 4.88
N ALA A 387 3.30 20.56 3.93
CA ALA A 387 4.03 19.32 4.10
C ALA A 387 5.01 19.11 2.92
N PRO A 388 5.98 18.19 3.02
CA PRO A 388 6.80 17.80 1.88
C PRO A 388 5.98 17.16 0.78
N VAL A 389 6.42 17.37 -0.48
CA VAL A 389 5.92 16.67 -1.67
C VAL A 389 7.03 15.75 -2.20
N PHE A 390 6.67 14.51 -2.49
CA PHE A 390 7.52 13.48 -3.03
C PHE A 390 6.81 12.83 -4.23
N ILE A 391 7.36 12.96 -5.45
CA ILE A 391 6.76 12.36 -6.63
C ILE A 391 7.02 10.85 -6.59
N GLY A 392 6.00 10.06 -6.21
CA GLY A 392 6.11 8.61 -5.98
C GLY A 392 6.40 7.84 -7.26
N GLU A 393 5.86 8.32 -8.36
CA GLU A 393 6.11 7.74 -9.69
C GLU A 393 6.14 8.81 -10.76
N PHE A 394 7.13 8.72 -11.64
CA PHE A 394 7.15 9.32 -12.98
C PHE A 394 8.13 8.58 -13.85
N GLY A 395 7.88 8.53 -15.16
CA GLY A 395 8.75 7.88 -16.12
C GLY A 395 8.17 7.91 -17.53
N GLY A 396 8.97 7.46 -18.50
CA GLY A 396 8.55 7.40 -19.89
C GLY A 396 9.63 6.78 -20.76
N ARG A 397 9.26 6.36 -21.97
CA ARG A 397 10.21 5.77 -22.92
C ARG A 397 11.10 6.80 -23.59
N GLN A 398 10.55 7.96 -23.88
CA GLN A 398 11.24 9.00 -24.67
C GLN A 398 11.73 10.12 -23.74
N VAL A 399 12.99 10.49 -23.92
CA VAL A 399 13.66 11.59 -23.19
C VAL A 399 14.22 12.65 -24.14
N ASP A 400 13.84 12.57 -25.43
CA ASP A 400 14.26 13.53 -26.45
C ASP A 400 13.54 14.89 -26.32
N SER A 401 14.04 15.90 -27.02
CA SER A 401 13.47 17.26 -27.00
C SER A 401 12.38 17.50 -28.05
N GLN A 402 11.93 16.48 -28.78
CA GLN A 402 10.99 16.60 -29.89
C GLN A 402 9.64 15.97 -29.61
N SER A 403 9.61 14.78 -28.96
CA SER A 403 8.38 14.12 -28.57
C SER A 403 7.70 14.83 -27.40
N LYS A 404 6.36 14.77 -27.34
CA LYS A 404 5.59 15.31 -26.21
C LYS A 404 6.07 14.70 -24.88
N GLU A 405 6.32 13.39 -24.87
CA GLU A 405 6.77 12.67 -23.68
C GLU A 405 8.16 13.13 -23.23
N GLY A 406 9.12 13.23 -24.15
CA GLY A 406 10.46 13.69 -23.82
C GLY A 406 10.49 15.14 -23.35
N VAL A 407 9.73 16.02 -24.00
CA VAL A 407 9.56 17.43 -23.58
C VAL A 407 8.93 17.50 -22.18
N TRP A 408 7.92 16.67 -21.89
CA TRP A 408 7.30 16.57 -20.56
C TRP A 408 8.31 16.10 -19.51
N GLN A 409 9.05 15.00 -19.75
CA GLN A 409 10.04 14.49 -18.79
C GLN A 409 11.11 15.53 -18.46
N GLN A 410 11.68 16.18 -19.48
CA GLN A 410 12.67 17.25 -19.28
C GLN A 410 12.09 18.40 -18.45
N LYS A 411 10.84 18.79 -18.74
CA LYS A 411 10.16 19.86 -18.01
C LYS A 411 9.92 19.48 -16.54
N LEU A 412 9.52 18.23 -16.28
CA LEU A 412 9.29 17.74 -14.92
C LEU A 412 10.61 17.64 -14.13
N VAL A 413 11.67 17.07 -14.70
CA VAL A 413 12.98 16.97 -14.02
C VAL A 413 13.56 18.36 -13.72
N ASN A 414 13.43 19.32 -14.64
CA ASN A 414 13.82 20.70 -14.38
C ASN A 414 12.99 21.33 -13.24
N PHE A 415 11.70 21.00 -13.16
CA PHE A 415 10.82 21.45 -12.09
C PHE A 415 11.21 20.83 -10.75
N VAL A 416 11.48 19.52 -10.73
CA VAL A 416 12.00 18.78 -9.56
C VAL A 416 13.29 19.37 -9.02
N GLN A 417 14.21 19.75 -9.93
CA GLN A 417 15.46 20.39 -9.56
C GLN A 417 15.25 21.79 -8.96
N LYS A 418 14.38 22.58 -9.58
CA LYS A 418 14.10 23.96 -9.15
C LYS A 418 13.43 24.00 -7.78
N GLU A 419 12.51 23.08 -7.50
CA GLU A 419 11.70 23.05 -6.28
C GLU A 419 12.28 22.14 -5.20
N ASP A 420 13.44 21.52 -5.40
CA ASP A 420 14.11 20.55 -4.50
C ASP A 420 13.21 19.37 -4.09
N LEU A 421 12.33 18.90 -5.00
CA LEU A 421 11.37 17.84 -4.72
C LEU A 421 12.04 16.46 -4.67
N GLY A 422 11.56 15.56 -3.82
CA GLY A 422 11.89 14.14 -3.82
C GLY A 422 11.18 13.40 -4.94
N PHE A 423 11.73 12.23 -5.36
CA PHE A 423 11.07 11.37 -6.35
C PHE A 423 11.52 9.90 -6.28
N ALA A 424 10.71 9.00 -6.87
CA ALA A 424 11.10 7.67 -7.31
C ALA A 424 10.73 7.46 -8.78
N TYR A 425 11.71 7.19 -9.64
CA TYR A 425 11.51 7.00 -11.07
C TYR A 425 10.83 5.65 -11.35
N TRP A 426 9.80 5.63 -12.16
CA TRP A 426 9.16 4.41 -12.65
C TRP A 426 9.73 4.04 -14.02
N SER A 427 10.63 3.02 -14.11
CA SER A 427 11.04 2.11 -13.04
C SER A 427 12.50 1.67 -13.25
N TRP A 428 13.06 0.95 -12.27
CA TRP A 428 14.34 0.24 -12.43
C TRP A 428 14.23 -0.83 -13.52
N ASN A 429 13.13 -1.54 -13.53
CA ASN A 429 12.79 -2.67 -14.36
C ASN A 429 12.66 -2.29 -15.84
N PRO A 430 13.27 -3.02 -16.81
CA PRO A 430 13.09 -2.76 -18.24
C PRO A 430 11.71 -3.18 -18.77
N ASN A 431 11.01 -4.07 -18.08
CA ASN A 431 9.76 -4.70 -18.51
C ASN A 431 8.49 -3.96 -18.08
N SER A 432 8.54 -2.64 -17.89
CA SER A 432 7.35 -1.81 -17.82
C SER A 432 6.87 -1.51 -19.24
N ASP A 433 5.64 -1.95 -19.56
CA ASP A 433 5.13 -1.93 -20.95
C ASP A 433 4.92 -0.52 -21.50
N ASP A 434 4.65 0.45 -20.65
CA ASP A 434 4.36 1.84 -21.01
C ASP A 434 5.60 2.74 -20.92
N THR A 435 6.34 2.69 -19.84
CA THR A 435 7.49 3.57 -19.60
C THR A 435 8.83 2.96 -19.98
N GLY A 436 8.94 1.62 -20.00
CA GLY A 436 10.21 0.92 -19.98
C GLY A 436 11.00 1.25 -18.71
N GLY A 437 12.24 0.79 -18.60
CA GLY A 437 13.05 0.97 -17.39
C GLY A 437 14.25 1.88 -17.55
N LEU A 438 14.98 2.04 -16.45
CA LEU A 438 16.33 2.57 -16.43
C LEU A 438 17.34 1.56 -16.97
N LEU A 439 17.00 0.27 -16.95
CA LEU A 439 17.80 -0.78 -17.57
C LEU A 439 17.26 -1.12 -18.97
N LYS A 440 18.12 -1.72 -19.81
CA LYS A 440 17.73 -2.39 -21.04
C LYS A 440 17.26 -3.82 -20.76
N ASP A 441 16.72 -4.51 -21.78
CA ASP A 441 16.12 -5.85 -21.67
C ASP A 441 17.12 -6.94 -21.20
N ASP A 442 18.42 -6.64 -21.19
CA ASP A 442 19.45 -7.49 -20.62
C ASP A 442 19.51 -7.41 -19.08
N TRP A 443 18.75 -6.52 -18.46
CA TRP A 443 18.68 -6.24 -17.01
C TRP A 443 20.03 -5.75 -16.41
N LEU A 444 21.00 -5.39 -17.22
CA LEU A 444 22.34 -4.97 -16.83
C LEU A 444 22.69 -3.60 -17.38
N THR A 445 22.49 -3.42 -18.69
CA THR A 445 22.89 -2.19 -19.38
C THR A 445 21.94 -1.05 -19.03
N VAL A 446 22.50 0.08 -18.63
CA VAL A 446 21.72 1.29 -18.31
C VAL A 446 21.21 1.96 -19.59
N GLN A 447 20.00 2.48 -19.56
CA GLN A 447 19.46 3.41 -20.56
C GLN A 447 20.10 4.78 -20.36
N GLU A 448 21.27 4.99 -20.98
CA GLU A 448 22.08 6.22 -20.80
C GLU A 448 21.26 7.51 -20.95
N PRO A 449 20.35 7.69 -21.94
CA PRO A 449 19.61 8.92 -22.07
C PRO A 449 18.69 9.22 -20.87
N LYS A 450 18.14 8.19 -20.22
CA LYS A 450 17.31 8.34 -19.02
C LYS A 450 18.16 8.65 -17.80
N GLN A 451 19.29 7.95 -17.65
CA GLN A 451 20.22 8.21 -16.56
C GLN A 451 20.81 9.62 -16.66
N ASP A 452 21.18 10.07 -17.86
CA ASP A 452 21.71 11.41 -18.10
C ASP A 452 20.69 12.50 -17.74
N LEU A 453 19.42 12.27 -18.08
CA LEU A 453 18.32 13.18 -17.69
C LEU A 453 18.23 13.33 -16.16
N LEU A 454 18.43 12.25 -15.41
CA LEU A 454 18.28 12.24 -13.95
C LEU A 454 19.58 12.63 -13.24
N GLN A 455 20.77 12.46 -13.87
CA GLN A 455 22.08 12.62 -13.22
C GLN A 455 22.24 13.96 -12.54
N GLY A 456 21.69 15.05 -13.12
CA GLY A 456 21.79 16.40 -12.58
C GLY A 456 21.01 16.64 -11.29
N VAL A 457 20.11 15.73 -10.92
CA VAL A 457 19.26 15.84 -9.72
C VAL A 457 19.57 14.77 -8.67
N LEU A 458 20.44 13.80 -8.95
CA LEU A 458 20.81 12.76 -8.00
C LEU A 458 21.70 13.28 -6.87
N ILE A 459 21.52 12.77 -5.67
CA ILE A 459 22.21 13.19 -4.44
C ILE A 459 22.77 11.97 -3.73
N ALA A 460 24.09 11.85 -3.69
CA ALA A 460 24.75 10.76 -2.98
C ALA A 460 24.55 10.87 -1.47
N THR A 461 24.13 9.78 -0.83
CA THR A 461 23.94 9.70 0.62
C THR A 461 24.69 8.52 1.22
N ARG A 462 24.99 8.60 2.52
CA ARG A 462 25.43 7.48 3.35
C ARG A 462 24.70 7.51 4.69
N PHE A 463 24.59 6.39 5.36
CA PHE A 463 23.99 6.31 6.69
C PHE A 463 25.00 6.62 7.79
N ALA A 464 24.54 7.25 8.87
CA ALA A 464 25.36 7.51 10.06
C ALA A 464 25.60 6.24 10.87
N HIS A 465 24.64 5.31 10.88
CA HIS A 465 24.79 4.01 11.55
C HIS A 465 25.59 3.04 10.68
N LYS A 466 26.26 2.08 11.33
CA LYS A 466 26.76 0.90 10.61
C LYS A 466 25.57 -0.04 10.37
N PRO A 467 25.45 -0.66 9.19
CA PRO A 467 24.41 -1.64 8.94
C PRO A 467 24.40 -2.64 10.09
N ALA A 468 23.28 -2.75 10.78
CA ALA A 468 23.12 -3.79 11.77
C ALA A 468 23.06 -5.10 10.98
N MET A 469 23.85 -6.10 11.37
CA MET A 469 23.46 -7.48 11.11
C MET A 469 22.19 -7.70 11.95
N ALA A 470 21.05 -7.23 11.45
CA ALA A 470 19.79 -7.41 12.11
C ALA A 470 19.47 -8.90 12.08
N PHE A 471 19.64 -9.52 13.23
CA PHE A 471 19.08 -10.81 13.49
C PHE A 471 17.57 -10.61 13.53
N ILE A 472 16.88 -10.74 12.38
CA ILE A 472 15.45 -10.96 12.38
C ILE A 472 15.31 -12.38 12.94
N PRO A 473 14.72 -12.56 14.14
CA PRO A 473 14.57 -13.90 14.67
C PRO A 473 13.80 -14.72 13.66
N ASP A 474 14.41 -15.79 13.17
CA ASP A 474 13.73 -16.85 12.45
C ASP A 474 12.55 -17.28 13.34
N ILE A 475 11.35 -16.86 12.98
CA ILE A 475 10.14 -17.50 13.47
C ILE A 475 10.10 -18.82 12.71
N LYS A 476 10.89 -19.78 13.19
CA LYS A 476 10.80 -21.16 12.73
C LYS A 476 9.36 -21.62 12.99
N PRO A 477 8.69 -22.24 12.02
CA PRO A 477 7.53 -23.06 12.34
C PRO A 477 7.98 -24.05 13.42
N SER A 478 7.25 -24.09 14.52
CA SER A 478 7.57 -24.90 15.69
C SER A 478 7.81 -26.36 15.27
N PRO A 479 9.00 -26.94 15.53
CA PRO A 479 9.19 -28.36 15.25
C PRO A 479 8.31 -29.18 16.19
N SER A 480 7.68 -30.22 15.66
CA SER A 480 7.00 -31.24 16.39
C SER A 480 7.88 -31.75 17.56
N LEU A 481 7.44 -31.53 18.77
CA LEU A 481 8.13 -31.95 20.00
C LEU A 481 8.25 -33.47 20.08
N GLY A 482 9.45 -33.98 19.87
CA GLY A 482 9.90 -35.27 20.37
C GLY A 482 9.92 -35.24 21.90
N MET A 483 9.33 -36.26 22.52
CA MET A 483 9.23 -36.45 23.96
C MET A 483 10.60 -36.48 24.65
N ASN A 484 10.78 -35.68 25.69
CA ASN A 484 11.82 -35.88 26.70
C ASN A 484 11.17 -35.89 28.09
N PRO A 485 11.32 -37.00 28.88
CA PRO A 485 10.58 -37.18 30.11
C PRO A 485 11.40 -36.67 31.29
N THR A 486 11.20 -35.44 31.72
CA THR A 486 11.36 -34.95 33.11
C THR A 486 11.11 -33.47 33.19
N LEU A 487 9.85 -33.04 33.27
CA LEU A 487 9.48 -31.70 33.71
C LEU A 487 8.28 -31.81 34.67
N LYS A 488 8.37 -31.08 35.78
CA LYS A 488 7.31 -30.95 36.78
C LYS A 488 5.99 -30.53 36.14
N PRO A 489 4.82 -30.92 36.67
CA PRO A 489 3.54 -30.66 36.06
C PRO A 489 3.30 -29.15 35.93
N ARG A 490 3.08 -28.71 34.65
CA ARG A 490 2.62 -27.34 34.32
C ARG A 490 1.18 -27.16 34.81
N PRO A 491 0.78 -25.95 35.23
CA PRO A 491 -0.61 -25.68 35.57
C PRO A 491 -1.50 -25.97 34.36
N ARG A 492 -2.61 -26.67 34.56
CA ARG A 492 -3.63 -26.97 33.54
C ARG A 492 -4.18 -25.66 32.99
N GLN A 493 -4.38 -25.63 31.66
CA GLN A 493 -5.14 -24.53 31.01
C GLN A 493 -6.58 -24.53 31.55
N PRO A 494 -7.22 -23.35 31.67
CA PRO A 494 -8.61 -23.29 32.08
C PRO A 494 -9.48 -24.03 31.06
N GLU A 495 -10.25 -24.98 31.52
CA GLU A 495 -11.17 -25.77 30.72
C GLU A 495 -12.45 -24.94 30.52
N LEU A 496 -12.73 -24.53 29.29
CA LEU A 496 -13.93 -23.77 28.92
C LEU A 496 -15.11 -24.69 28.70
N LYS A 497 -16.31 -24.28 29.12
CA LYS A 497 -17.55 -24.96 28.76
C LYS A 497 -18.12 -24.39 27.50
N VAL A 498 -18.66 -25.22 26.61
CA VAL A 498 -19.27 -24.75 25.36
C VAL A 498 -20.62 -25.46 25.15
N THR A 499 -21.59 -24.69 24.67
CA THR A 499 -22.93 -25.16 24.31
C THR A 499 -23.34 -24.59 22.97
N SER A 500 -24.16 -25.31 22.21
CA SER A 500 -24.74 -24.83 20.98
C SER A 500 -26.26 -24.85 21.02
N THR A 501 -26.89 -23.86 20.40
CA THR A 501 -28.35 -23.73 20.32
C THR A 501 -28.76 -23.44 18.89
N MET A 502 -29.66 -24.27 18.35
CA MET A 502 -30.30 -24.01 17.05
C MET A 502 -31.20 -22.78 17.17
N ARG A 503 -30.90 -21.73 16.41
CA ARG A 503 -31.69 -20.47 16.39
C ARG A 503 -32.86 -20.55 15.41
N SER A 504 -32.61 -21.15 14.27
CA SER A 504 -33.60 -21.39 13.21
C SER A 504 -33.17 -22.55 12.34
N ASP A 505 -34.16 -23.27 11.80
CA ASP A 505 -33.96 -24.40 10.88
C ASP A 505 -35.03 -24.35 9.79
N TRP A 506 -34.63 -24.39 8.51
CA TRP A 506 -35.52 -24.38 7.34
C TRP A 506 -35.02 -25.37 6.28
N GLN A 507 -35.75 -25.52 5.19
CA GLN A 507 -35.51 -26.57 4.20
C GLN A 507 -34.05 -26.60 3.72
N ASP A 508 -33.47 -25.43 3.34
CA ASP A 508 -32.19 -25.33 2.68
C ASP A 508 -31.06 -24.80 3.58
N GLY A 509 -31.33 -24.54 4.88
CA GLY A 509 -30.36 -23.98 5.77
C GLY A 509 -30.75 -23.99 7.24
N PHE A 510 -29.85 -23.48 8.08
CA PHE A 510 -30.09 -23.31 9.53
C PHE A 510 -29.15 -22.27 10.11
N CYS A 511 -29.45 -21.73 11.27
CA CYS A 511 -28.57 -20.87 12.05
C CYS A 511 -28.32 -21.44 13.44
N MET A 512 -27.05 -21.42 13.87
CA MET A 512 -26.57 -21.96 15.14
C MET A 512 -25.87 -20.90 15.97
N SER A 513 -26.20 -20.82 17.26
CA SER A 513 -25.48 -20.03 18.26
C SER A 513 -24.60 -20.95 19.09
N ILE A 514 -23.36 -20.53 19.37
CA ILE A 514 -22.40 -21.24 20.22
C ILE A 514 -22.03 -20.31 21.38
N GLU A 515 -22.33 -20.74 22.61
CA GLU A 515 -21.97 -20.02 23.83
C GLU A 515 -20.79 -20.68 24.52
N VAL A 516 -19.74 -19.90 24.82
CA VAL A 516 -18.54 -20.34 25.53
C VAL A 516 -18.49 -19.70 26.91
N ILE A 517 -18.40 -20.50 27.95
CA ILE A 517 -18.45 -20.09 29.35
C ILE A 517 -17.08 -20.34 29.98
N ASN A 518 -16.57 -19.36 30.69
CA ASN A 518 -15.39 -19.52 31.54
C ASN A 518 -15.82 -19.89 32.97
N PRO A 519 -15.76 -21.17 33.37
CA PRO A 519 -16.17 -21.59 34.68
C PRO A 519 -15.10 -21.37 35.76
N THR A 520 -13.93 -20.84 35.41
CA THR A 520 -12.77 -20.67 36.31
C THR A 520 -12.78 -19.33 37.01
N ASP A 521 -11.91 -19.18 38.00
CA ASP A 521 -11.68 -17.92 38.73
C ASP A 521 -10.69 -16.99 38.05
N GLN A 522 -10.12 -17.38 36.89
CA GLN A 522 -9.18 -16.58 36.10
C GLN A 522 -9.80 -16.14 34.81
N ALA A 523 -9.51 -14.90 34.37
CA ALA A 523 -9.97 -14.40 33.09
C ALA A 523 -9.25 -15.11 31.93
N VAL A 524 -10.01 -15.60 30.97
CA VAL A 524 -9.50 -16.10 29.67
C VAL A 524 -9.35 -14.93 28.73
N ARG A 525 -8.18 -14.77 28.12
CA ARG A 525 -7.84 -13.61 27.28
C ARG A 525 -8.06 -13.85 25.79
N ASP A 526 -8.02 -15.10 25.37
CA ASP A 526 -8.32 -15.53 24.00
C ASP A 526 -8.79 -16.99 24.00
N TRP A 527 -9.65 -17.35 23.05
CA TRP A 527 -10.24 -18.67 22.96
C TRP A 527 -10.69 -18.99 21.55
N GLN A 528 -10.93 -20.27 21.28
CA GLN A 528 -11.50 -20.73 20.03
C GLN A 528 -12.44 -21.92 20.27
N VAL A 529 -13.41 -22.09 19.37
CA VAL A 529 -14.26 -23.27 19.31
C VAL A 529 -13.84 -24.16 18.14
N GLN A 530 -14.04 -25.46 18.30
CA GLN A 530 -13.80 -26.46 17.25
C GLN A 530 -14.99 -27.40 17.19
N PHE A 531 -15.41 -27.74 15.97
CA PHE A 531 -16.51 -28.72 15.76
C PHE A 531 -16.42 -29.31 14.36
N GLN A 532 -17.13 -30.41 14.14
CA GLN A 532 -17.30 -31.03 12.83
C GLN A 532 -18.71 -30.85 12.31
N MET A 533 -18.83 -30.65 10.98
CA MET A 533 -20.10 -30.54 10.26
C MET A 533 -19.90 -31.09 8.85
N ASN A 534 -20.63 -32.15 8.50
CA ASN A 534 -20.34 -32.92 7.28
C ASN A 534 -21.09 -32.43 6.03
N GLN A 535 -22.39 -32.16 6.16
CA GLN A 535 -23.28 -31.88 5.02
C GLN A 535 -23.93 -30.50 5.16
N ALA A 536 -23.11 -29.51 5.52
CA ALA A 536 -23.50 -28.09 5.44
C ALA A 536 -22.28 -27.21 5.28
N THR A 537 -22.48 -26.03 4.71
CA THR A 537 -21.42 -25.03 4.51
C THR A 537 -21.85 -23.72 5.13
N ILE A 538 -21.02 -23.12 5.98
CA ILE A 538 -21.28 -21.83 6.60
C ILE A 538 -21.38 -20.76 5.51
N SER A 539 -22.48 -19.99 5.53
CA SER A 539 -22.78 -18.92 4.59
C SER A 539 -22.74 -17.54 5.23
N GLN A 540 -22.97 -17.44 6.54
CA GLN A 540 -22.97 -16.18 7.29
C GLN A 540 -22.50 -16.41 8.72
N THR A 541 -21.78 -15.45 9.32
CA THR A 541 -21.28 -15.54 10.69
C THR A 541 -21.57 -14.28 11.49
N TRP A 542 -21.64 -14.40 12.85
CA TRP A 542 -21.70 -13.25 13.75
C TRP A 542 -20.85 -13.49 14.99
N ASN A 543 -20.30 -12.41 15.53
CA ASN A 543 -19.45 -12.39 16.73
C ASN A 543 -18.18 -13.23 16.64
N GLY A 544 -17.88 -13.84 15.47
CA GLY A 544 -16.69 -14.65 15.25
C GLY A 544 -16.45 -14.98 13.79
N ASN A 545 -15.22 -15.39 13.49
CA ASN A 545 -14.78 -15.85 12.17
C ASN A 545 -14.58 -17.36 12.22
N PHE A 546 -15.11 -18.07 11.24
CA PHE A 546 -14.97 -19.52 11.12
C PHE A 546 -14.08 -19.87 9.92
N LYS A 547 -13.11 -20.75 10.17
CA LYS A 547 -12.28 -21.35 9.12
C LYS A 547 -12.61 -22.83 9.06
N THR A 548 -12.57 -23.41 7.84
CA THR A 548 -12.82 -24.83 7.63
C THR A 548 -11.60 -25.51 7.00
N GLN A 549 -11.40 -26.78 7.38
CA GLN A 549 -10.47 -27.70 6.74
C GLN A 549 -11.17 -29.04 6.59
N GLY A 550 -11.75 -29.30 5.41
CA GLY A 550 -12.66 -30.43 5.19
C GLY A 550 -13.96 -30.27 5.99
N SER A 551 -14.32 -31.24 6.82
CA SER A 551 -15.49 -31.19 7.70
C SER A 551 -15.23 -30.53 9.06
N GLU A 552 -13.99 -30.18 9.37
CA GLU A 552 -13.62 -29.51 10.63
C GLU A 552 -13.76 -27.99 10.50
N TYR A 553 -14.33 -27.36 11.50
CA TYR A 553 -14.51 -25.91 11.63
C TYR A 553 -13.83 -25.41 12.89
N VAL A 554 -13.09 -24.30 12.75
CA VAL A 554 -12.49 -23.55 13.86
C VAL A 554 -13.07 -22.16 13.88
N GLY A 555 -13.84 -21.83 14.93
CA GLY A 555 -14.42 -20.51 15.16
C GLY A 555 -13.58 -19.73 16.17
N LYS A 556 -13.19 -18.50 15.83
CA LYS A 556 -12.51 -17.56 16.73
C LYS A 556 -13.38 -16.35 16.96
N PRO A 557 -13.46 -15.82 18.20
CA PRO A 557 -14.22 -14.60 18.47
C PRO A 557 -13.62 -13.42 17.72
N LEU A 558 -14.46 -12.44 17.42
CA LEU A 558 -13.97 -11.12 17.04
C LEU A 558 -13.21 -10.48 18.22
N ASP A 559 -12.35 -9.49 17.96
CA ASP A 559 -11.43 -8.91 18.95
C ASP A 559 -12.12 -8.49 20.25
N TRP A 560 -13.32 -7.94 20.17
CA TRP A 560 -14.12 -7.56 21.34
C TRP A 560 -14.65 -8.74 22.15
N GLY A 561 -14.73 -9.93 21.58
CA GLY A 561 -15.17 -11.17 22.22
C GLY A 561 -14.06 -12.01 22.82
N ARG A 562 -12.78 -11.67 22.61
CA ARG A 562 -11.63 -12.51 23.02
C ARG A 562 -11.52 -12.74 24.53
N ALA A 563 -11.91 -11.77 25.34
CA ALA A 563 -11.81 -11.91 26.79
C ALA A 563 -13.11 -12.45 27.38
N ILE A 564 -12.99 -13.51 28.21
CA ILE A 564 -14.09 -14.03 29.06
C ILE A 564 -13.67 -13.90 30.52
N ALA A 565 -14.35 -13.02 31.25
CA ALA A 565 -14.11 -12.86 32.69
C ALA A 565 -14.55 -14.11 33.46
N PRO A 566 -14.06 -14.32 34.69
CA PRO A 566 -14.49 -15.40 35.55
C PRO A 566 -16.01 -15.52 35.67
N GLY A 567 -16.57 -16.70 35.45
CA GLY A 567 -18.01 -16.97 35.53
C GLY A 567 -18.86 -16.32 34.45
N LYS A 568 -18.26 -15.72 33.40
CA LYS A 568 -18.97 -15.08 32.28
C LYS A 568 -18.90 -15.92 31.02
N SER A 569 -19.76 -15.58 30.05
CA SER A 569 -19.81 -16.25 28.76
C SER A 569 -19.65 -15.26 27.60
N ARG A 570 -19.36 -15.81 26.42
CA ARG A 570 -19.39 -15.15 25.12
C ARG A 570 -20.11 -16.00 24.11
N GLU A 571 -20.80 -15.36 23.20
CA GLU A 571 -21.54 -16.00 22.12
C GLU A 571 -20.94 -15.64 20.77
N LEU A 572 -20.83 -16.63 19.89
CA LEU A 572 -20.59 -16.47 18.46
C LEU A 572 -21.53 -17.43 17.71
N GLY A 573 -21.70 -17.25 16.41
CA GLY A 573 -22.56 -18.14 15.68
C GLY A 573 -22.47 -17.99 14.17
N PHE A 574 -23.27 -18.81 13.50
CA PHE A 574 -23.31 -18.84 12.04
C PHE A 574 -24.64 -19.31 11.50
N CYS A 575 -24.92 -18.96 10.23
CA CYS A 575 -25.91 -19.64 9.40
C CYS A 575 -25.20 -20.48 8.35
N ALA A 576 -25.75 -21.61 7.98
CA ALA A 576 -25.19 -22.55 7.02
C ALA A 576 -26.25 -23.06 6.03
N ASN A 577 -25.82 -23.33 4.79
CA ASN A 577 -26.64 -24.00 3.77
C ASN A 577 -26.48 -25.50 3.91
N LYS A 578 -27.60 -26.23 3.96
CA LYS A 578 -27.64 -27.70 4.03
C LYS A 578 -27.26 -28.30 2.68
N GLN A 579 -26.44 -29.33 2.72
CA GLN A 579 -26.03 -30.15 1.57
C GLN A 579 -26.53 -31.61 1.70
N GLY A 580 -27.25 -31.92 2.77
CA GLY A 580 -27.81 -33.24 3.08
C GLY A 580 -28.41 -33.29 4.48
N SER A 581 -28.68 -34.50 4.98
CA SER A 581 -29.34 -34.72 6.28
C SER A 581 -28.39 -34.71 7.46
N ASP A 582 -27.07 -34.88 7.26
CA ASP A 582 -26.04 -34.93 8.31
C ASP A 582 -25.36 -33.57 8.49
N TYR A 583 -26.13 -32.56 8.88
CA TYR A 583 -25.68 -31.14 8.97
C TYR A 583 -25.46 -30.65 10.42
N GLN A 584 -25.73 -31.47 11.42
CA GLN A 584 -25.61 -31.09 12.82
C GLN A 584 -24.15 -31.01 13.27
N LEU A 585 -23.87 -30.15 14.27
CA LEU A 585 -22.55 -30.07 14.89
C LEU A 585 -22.19 -31.30 15.65
N ARG A 586 -20.97 -31.78 15.48
CA ARG A 586 -20.36 -32.90 16.23
C ARG A 586 -19.04 -32.43 16.86
N GLU A 587 -18.64 -33.10 17.95
CA GLU A 587 -17.35 -32.86 18.62
C GLU A 587 -17.09 -31.40 18.99
N LEU A 588 -18.14 -30.66 19.40
CA LEU A 588 -18.03 -29.25 19.78
C LEU A 588 -17.20 -29.10 21.06
N SER A 589 -16.10 -28.36 20.96
CA SER A 589 -15.18 -28.07 22.07
C SER A 589 -14.77 -26.60 22.06
N ALA A 590 -14.33 -26.08 23.21
CA ALA A 590 -13.75 -24.75 23.34
C ALA A 590 -12.46 -24.82 24.14
N VAL A 591 -11.43 -24.10 23.65
CA VAL A 591 -10.11 -24.05 24.26
C VAL A 591 -9.64 -22.61 24.45
N ALA A 592 -8.99 -22.33 25.60
CA ALA A 592 -8.28 -21.06 25.80
C ALA A 592 -6.98 -21.05 24.98
N VAL A 593 -6.71 -19.95 24.27
CA VAL A 593 -5.50 -19.75 23.46
C VAL A 593 -4.54 -18.87 24.23
N ARG A 594 -3.27 -19.27 24.36
CA ARG A 594 -2.23 -18.44 24.98
C ARG A 594 -1.73 -17.36 24.02
N SER A 595 -1.68 -16.11 24.49
CA SER A 595 -0.83 -15.07 23.90
C SER A 595 0.48 -15.01 24.68
N ASP A 596 1.60 -15.28 24.02
CA ASP A 596 2.95 -15.24 24.64
C ASP A 596 3.49 -13.80 24.74
N ALA A 597 2.73 -12.90 25.36
CA ALA A 597 3.21 -11.57 25.70
C ALA A 597 3.02 -11.33 27.19
N GLU A 598 4.11 -11.38 27.95
CA GLU A 598 4.16 -10.92 29.34
C GLU A 598 4.00 -9.41 29.40
N PHE A 599 3.07 -8.95 30.25
CA PHE A 599 2.96 -7.55 30.69
C PHE A 599 3.31 -7.44 32.18
N PRO A 600 3.95 -6.31 32.63
CA PRO A 600 4.36 -6.12 34.02
C PRO A 600 3.16 -5.92 34.96
N PRO A 601 3.35 -6.04 36.29
CA PRO A 601 2.28 -6.26 37.23
C PRO A 601 1.40 -5.02 37.50
N SER A 602 0.15 -5.36 37.71
CA SER A 602 -1.05 -4.60 38.06
C SER A 602 -0.89 -3.22 38.71
N VAL A 603 -1.44 -2.19 38.06
CA VAL A 603 -1.98 -1.00 38.67
C VAL A 603 -3.42 -1.29 39.09
N ARG A 604 -3.75 -1.04 40.35
CA ARG A 604 -5.10 -1.18 40.93
C ARG A 604 -6.08 -0.26 40.23
N ILE A 605 -7.18 -0.81 39.71
CA ILE A 605 -8.27 -0.06 39.11
C ILE A 605 -9.20 0.45 40.20
N PRO A 606 -9.61 1.71 40.15
CA PRO A 606 -10.67 2.24 41.05
C PRO A 606 -12.02 1.59 40.75
N THR A 607 -12.78 1.27 41.77
CA THR A 607 -14.02 0.48 41.71
C THR A 607 -15.31 1.24 41.32
N THR A 608 -15.19 2.44 40.75
CA THR A 608 -16.36 3.19 40.22
C THR A 608 -16.14 3.48 38.75
N PRO A 609 -17.10 3.11 37.83
CA PRO A 609 -16.95 3.43 36.43
C PRO A 609 -16.94 4.94 36.21
N PRO A 610 -16.06 5.48 35.36
CA PRO A 610 -16.05 6.90 35.03
C PRO A 610 -17.36 7.32 34.40
N GLN A 611 -17.93 8.41 34.90
CA GLN A 611 -19.20 8.97 34.47
C GLN A 611 -18.97 9.84 33.23
N LEU A 612 -19.36 9.36 32.06
CA LEU A 612 -19.32 10.10 30.78
C LEU A 612 -20.49 11.06 30.68
N LYS A 613 -20.28 12.18 29.98
CA LYS A 613 -21.34 13.13 29.64
C LYS A 613 -21.74 12.93 28.16
N VAL A 614 -23.04 12.99 27.87
CA VAL A 614 -23.53 12.99 26.48
C VAL A 614 -24.33 14.26 26.22
N MET A 615 -24.09 14.88 25.05
CA MET A 615 -24.83 16.04 24.58
C MET A 615 -25.45 15.68 23.22
N SER A 616 -26.65 16.19 22.96
CA SER A 616 -27.33 16.02 21.67
C SER A 616 -27.56 17.37 21.01
N ASN A 617 -27.48 17.40 19.68
CA ASN A 617 -27.77 18.56 18.87
C ASN A 617 -28.58 18.16 17.64
N LEU A 618 -29.74 18.79 17.46
CA LEU A 618 -30.58 18.60 16.29
C LEU A 618 -29.93 19.27 15.07
N GLN A 619 -29.58 18.48 14.09
CA GLN A 619 -28.87 18.94 12.87
C GLN A 619 -29.83 19.44 11.80
N SER A 620 -30.94 18.74 11.62
CA SER A 620 -32.00 19.06 10.68
C SER A 620 -33.31 18.44 11.12
N ASP A 621 -34.42 19.10 10.80
CA ASP A 621 -35.77 18.65 11.12
C ASP A 621 -36.71 19.01 9.94
N TRP A 622 -37.45 18.00 9.43
CA TRP A 622 -38.42 18.15 8.33
C TRP A 622 -39.67 17.33 8.61
N GLN A 623 -40.66 17.45 7.77
CA GLN A 623 -42.00 16.89 8.03
C GLN A 623 -41.97 15.37 8.35
N GLU A 624 -41.19 14.59 7.62
CA GLU A 624 -41.17 13.13 7.71
C GLU A 624 -39.94 12.57 8.47
N GLY A 625 -38.96 13.40 8.88
CA GLY A 625 -37.75 12.93 9.51
C GLY A 625 -36.93 14.01 10.22
N PHE A 626 -35.81 13.59 10.81
CA PHE A 626 -34.84 14.49 11.44
C PHE A 626 -33.48 13.82 11.52
N CYS A 627 -32.43 14.62 11.65
CA CYS A 627 -31.08 14.14 11.94
C CYS A 627 -30.55 14.76 13.22
N MET A 628 -29.86 13.97 14.04
CA MET A 628 -29.30 14.38 15.32
C MET A 628 -27.86 13.95 15.46
N SER A 629 -27.00 14.84 15.96
CA SER A 629 -25.66 14.49 16.41
C SER A 629 -25.62 14.33 17.93
N LEU A 630 -24.77 13.41 18.39
CA LEU A 630 -24.49 13.11 19.78
C LEU A 630 -23.00 13.29 20.04
N ALA A 631 -22.60 13.99 21.10
CA ALA A 631 -21.22 14.12 21.54
C ALA A 631 -21.06 13.41 22.90
N VAL A 632 -20.26 12.37 22.95
CA VAL A 632 -19.89 11.67 24.18
C VAL A 632 -18.58 12.25 24.69
N ILE A 633 -18.60 12.85 25.88
CA ILE A 633 -17.48 13.60 26.45
C ILE A 633 -16.93 12.86 27.66
N ASN A 634 -15.63 12.73 27.73
CA ASN A 634 -14.93 12.25 28.93
C ASN A 634 -14.50 13.43 29.81
N PRO A 635 -15.25 13.76 30.88
CA PRO A 635 -14.93 14.88 31.76
C PRO A 635 -13.91 14.51 32.83
N THR A 636 -13.40 13.28 32.83
CA THR A 636 -12.48 12.76 33.88
C THR A 636 -11.03 12.92 33.47
N ASP A 637 -10.11 12.81 34.43
CA ASP A 637 -8.65 12.84 34.24
C ASP A 637 -8.10 11.50 33.72
N ASN A 638 -8.96 10.48 33.55
CA ASN A 638 -8.57 9.15 33.12
C ASN A 638 -9.13 8.84 31.72
N LYS A 639 -8.33 8.19 30.92
CA LYS A 639 -8.73 7.64 29.62
C LYS A 639 -9.87 6.62 29.77
N VAL A 640 -10.98 6.84 29.09
CA VAL A 640 -12.10 5.91 29.03
C VAL A 640 -11.93 5.01 27.81
N ARG A 641 -12.00 3.71 28.06
CA ARG A 641 -12.00 2.67 27.02
C ARG A 641 -13.36 1.98 27.05
N ASP A 642 -13.95 1.80 25.90
CA ASP A 642 -15.26 1.19 25.73
C ASP A 642 -16.40 1.91 26.51
N TRP A 643 -17.26 2.52 25.77
CA TRP A 643 -18.37 3.30 26.28
C TRP A 643 -19.67 2.94 25.55
N GLN A 644 -20.80 3.35 26.09
CA GLN A 644 -22.08 3.23 25.44
C GLN A 644 -22.96 4.44 25.70
N VAL A 645 -23.83 4.75 24.73
CA VAL A 645 -24.93 5.71 24.89
C VAL A 645 -26.24 4.92 24.86
N GLN A 646 -27.17 5.29 25.72
CA GLN A 646 -28.50 4.75 25.74
C GLN A 646 -29.53 5.87 25.68
N PHE A 647 -30.57 5.70 24.90
CA PHE A 647 -31.70 6.61 24.82
C PHE A 647 -32.96 5.90 24.35
N GLN A 648 -34.12 6.57 24.49
CA GLN A 648 -35.39 6.06 24.07
C GLN A 648 -36.01 6.99 23.04
N MET A 649 -36.59 6.45 21.98
CA MET A 649 -37.45 7.15 21.00
C MET A 649 -38.73 6.36 20.84
N ASN A 650 -39.88 7.02 21.06
CA ASN A 650 -41.16 6.36 21.08
C ASN A 650 -41.83 6.35 19.69
N GLN A 651 -41.67 7.43 18.94
CA GLN A 651 -42.35 7.64 17.65
C GLN A 651 -41.37 8.08 16.56
N ALA A 652 -40.22 7.39 16.49
CA ALA A 652 -39.29 7.49 15.37
C ALA A 652 -38.49 6.21 15.20
N ALA A 653 -38.05 5.95 13.98
CA ALA A 653 -37.17 4.83 13.65
C ALA A 653 -35.93 5.33 12.91
N ILE A 654 -34.75 4.97 13.40
CA ILE A 654 -33.47 5.30 12.76
C ILE A 654 -33.39 4.59 11.41
N ASN A 655 -33.11 5.36 10.37
CA ASN A 655 -32.94 4.87 9.01
C ASN A 655 -31.48 5.03 8.52
N GLN A 656 -30.68 5.90 9.17
CA GLN A 656 -29.27 6.12 8.89
C GLN A 656 -28.54 6.48 10.18
N SER A 657 -27.28 6.02 10.35
CA SER A 657 -26.46 6.37 11.51
C SER A 657 -24.98 6.43 11.12
N TRP A 658 -24.17 7.18 11.90
CA TRP A 658 -22.74 7.33 11.69
C TRP A 658 -21.96 7.35 13.00
N ASN A 659 -20.71 6.90 12.93
CA ASN A 659 -19.73 6.92 14.02
C ASN A 659 -20.12 6.12 15.28
N GLY A 660 -21.08 5.21 15.17
CA GLY A 660 -21.52 4.35 16.27
C GLY A 660 -22.36 3.18 15.79
N ASN A 661 -22.32 2.09 16.53
CA ASN A 661 -23.15 0.90 16.29
C ASN A 661 -24.48 1.04 17.04
N PHE A 662 -25.56 1.31 16.33
CA PHE A 662 -26.90 1.53 16.87
C PHE A 662 -27.67 0.22 16.92
N GLN A 663 -28.10 -0.20 18.11
CA GLN A 663 -28.95 -1.38 18.32
C GLN A 663 -30.27 -0.95 18.92
N GLN A 664 -31.38 -1.36 18.29
CA GLN A 664 -32.72 -1.08 18.75
C GLN A 664 -33.33 -2.27 19.51
N LYS A 665 -33.91 -2.01 20.67
CA LYS A 665 -34.74 -2.96 21.43
C LYS A 665 -36.07 -2.29 21.84
N GLY A 666 -37.11 -2.49 21.05
CA GLY A 666 -38.36 -1.74 21.21
C GLY A 666 -38.14 -0.26 20.94
N SER A 667 -38.55 0.61 21.86
CA SER A 667 -38.32 2.05 21.79
C SER A 667 -36.92 2.46 22.29
N ARG A 668 -36.14 1.54 22.85
CA ARG A 668 -34.79 1.82 23.41
C ARG A 668 -33.69 1.59 22.38
N TYR A 669 -32.75 2.52 22.28
CA TYR A 669 -31.55 2.44 21.48
C TYR A 669 -30.34 2.35 22.40
N ILE A 670 -29.42 1.46 22.04
CA ILE A 670 -28.10 1.30 22.65
C ILE A 670 -27.08 1.54 21.56
N VAL A 671 -26.19 2.50 21.77
CA VAL A 671 -25.14 2.85 20.82
C VAL A 671 -23.80 2.54 21.45
N THR A 672 -22.98 1.80 20.76
CA THR A 672 -21.59 1.50 21.16
C THR A 672 -20.63 2.12 20.16
N PRO A 673 -19.42 2.48 20.57
CA PRO A 673 -18.44 3.04 19.63
C PRO A 673 -18.11 2.04 18.53
N MET A 674 -17.75 2.56 17.39
CA MET A 674 -16.97 1.82 16.42
C MET A 674 -15.56 1.57 16.97
N ASP A 675 -14.82 0.60 16.41
CA ASP A 675 -13.53 0.18 16.94
C ASP A 675 -12.52 1.33 17.08
N TRP A 676 -12.52 2.28 16.15
CA TRP A 676 -11.68 3.47 16.18
C TRP A 676 -12.12 4.53 17.21
N GLY A 677 -13.37 4.51 17.63
CA GLY A 677 -13.96 5.46 18.59
C GLY A 677 -14.03 4.95 20.03
N ARG A 678 -13.47 3.78 20.35
CA ARG A 678 -13.58 3.13 21.67
C ARG A 678 -12.91 3.91 22.80
N VAL A 679 -11.94 4.74 22.47
CA VAL A 679 -11.15 5.47 23.44
C VAL A 679 -11.51 6.93 23.40
N ILE A 680 -11.85 7.49 24.57
CA ILE A 680 -11.98 8.93 24.76
C ILE A 680 -10.96 9.38 25.79
N GLU A 681 -9.98 10.17 25.36
CA GLU A 681 -8.95 10.74 26.23
C GLU A 681 -9.56 11.76 27.20
N PRO A 682 -8.89 12.08 28.32
CA PRO A 682 -9.32 13.12 29.25
C PRO A 682 -9.68 14.43 28.54
N GLY A 683 -10.86 14.98 28.85
CA GLY A 683 -11.34 16.23 28.26
C GLY A 683 -11.74 16.15 26.77
N GLN A 684 -11.59 15.02 26.11
CA GLN A 684 -11.95 14.82 24.70
C GLN A 684 -13.40 14.34 24.53
N LYS A 685 -13.92 14.49 23.32
CA LYS A 685 -15.25 14.01 22.93
C LYS A 685 -15.20 13.08 21.72
N HIS A 686 -16.22 12.23 21.61
CA HIS A 686 -16.49 11.41 20.43
C HIS A 686 -17.85 11.82 19.85
N ASP A 687 -17.86 12.27 18.60
CA ASP A 687 -19.07 12.69 17.91
C ASP A 687 -19.63 11.53 17.07
N LEU A 688 -20.93 11.27 17.20
CA LEU A 688 -21.70 10.28 16.45
C LEU A 688 -23.10 10.84 16.13
N GLY A 689 -23.91 10.12 15.36
CA GLY A 689 -25.24 10.60 15.09
C GLY A 689 -26.11 9.67 14.28
N PHE A 690 -27.31 10.13 13.98
CA PHE A 690 -28.29 9.38 13.19
C PHE A 690 -29.31 10.29 12.53
N CYS A 691 -29.93 9.77 11.47
CA CYS A 691 -31.20 10.29 10.94
C CYS A 691 -32.31 9.27 11.18
N ALA A 692 -33.54 9.74 11.40
CA ALA A 692 -34.67 8.91 11.71
C ALA A 692 -35.94 9.41 11.01
N ASN A 693 -36.81 8.48 10.63
CA ASN A 693 -38.16 8.78 10.14
C ASN A 693 -39.13 8.98 11.31
N LYS A 694 -39.88 10.05 11.30
CA LYS A 694 -40.94 10.35 12.29
C LYS A 694 -42.12 9.42 12.09
N GLN A 695 -42.66 8.93 13.19
CA GLN A 695 -43.87 8.10 13.26
C GLN A 695 -44.94 8.77 14.10
N GLY A 696 -44.71 9.99 14.59
CA GLY A 696 -45.61 10.80 15.40
C GLY A 696 -44.90 12.00 16.01
N SER A 697 -45.52 12.67 16.97
CA SER A 697 -45.03 13.92 17.57
C SER A 697 -43.97 13.72 18.67
N ASP A 698 -43.93 12.54 19.32
CA ASP A 698 -42.93 12.17 20.35
C ASP A 698 -41.76 11.43 19.77
N TYR A 699 -41.01 12.10 18.88
CA TYR A 699 -39.96 11.49 18.06
C TYR A 699 -38.52 11.74 18.58
N GLN A 700 -38.31 12.72 19.44
CA GLN A 700 -36.98 13.06 19.90
C GLN A 700 -36.45 12.07 20.94
N PRO A 701 -35.11 11.85 20.98
CA PRO A 701 -34.48 11.01 22.00
C PRO A 701 -34.75 11.52 23.42
N GLN A 702 -35.18 10.63 24.28
CA GLN A 702 -35.40 10.86 25.71
C GLN A 702 -34.44 9.98 26.53
N GLN A 703 -34.20 10.36 27.81
CA GLN A 703 -33.34 9.61 28.75
C GLN A 703 -31.94 9.30 28.21
N LEU A 704 -31.31 10.30 27.60
CA LEU A 704 -30.00 10.16 26.99
C LEU A 704 -28.92 10.03 28.06
N MET A 705 -28.25 8.90 28.11
CA MET A 705 -27.20 8.58 29.09
C MET A 705 -25.98 7.98 28.41
N ALA A 706 -24.77 8.35 28.89
CA ALA A 706 -23.51 7.72 28.49
C ALA A 706 -22.81 7.10 29.70
N SER A 707 -22.21 5.95 29.52
CA SER A 707 -21.44 5.25 30.55
C SER A 707 -20.23 4.57 29.94
N SER A 708 -19.13 4.45 30.70
CA SER A 708 -18.07 3.50 30.38
C SER A 708 -18.57 2.07 30.58
N ARG A 709 -18.06 1.17 29.78
CA ARG A 709 -18.37 -0.29 29.87
C ARG A 709 -17.31 -1.02 30.66
#